data_c68e09b79049415c1b0f0f06b803dcbc
#
_entry.id   c68e09b79049415c1b0f0f06b803dcbc
#
_cell.length_a   1.000
_cell.length_b   1.000
_cell.length_c   1.000
_cell.angle_alpha   90.00
_cell.angle_beta   90.00
_cell.angle_gamma   90.00
#
_symmetry.space_group_name_H-M   'P 1'
#
loop_
_entity.id
_entity.type
_entity.pdbx_description
1 polymer ?
#
loop_
_entity_poly.entity_id
_entity_poly.type
_entity_poly.pdbx_seq_one_letter_code
_entity_poly.pdbx_strand_id
1 'polypeptide(L)'
;LFPYTTLFRSQEPGWDSPFNLGAHCAKGAAVREHAHGERRLKYPMKKEGGEWKRISWEQAIDEIGDGMMKIREESGPDSVYWLGSAKHSNEQAYMFRKFAAYWGTNNVDHQARICHSTTVAGVANTWGYGAMTNSYNDIHNSKAIFIIGGNPAEAHPVSLLHLLKAKEQNNAPIIVCDPRFTRTAAHADEYVRFRPGSDVALVWGILWHIFENGWEDKEFIRTRVWGMDQIQDEVRKWNPEEVERVTGAPGEQLERVARTMANNRPGTVIWCMGGTQHSNGNNNTRAYCILQLALGNMGTSGGGTNIFRGHCNVQGATDLGVLSHTLPGYYGLSAGAWAHWARVWEEDGDWLKGQFDVVKDAQGKDKSLQNLTGIPVSRWIDGVLEDPDNMDNPDKVRAMVLWGHAPNSQTRQKEMKTAMEMLDMLVVVDPYPTVSAILHDRTDGVYLLPACTQFETRGSVTASNRSFQWRDKVVDPLFESLPDHVIMAKFLNKFGWADRFFRNIEMEDPETPNIESVTREFNRGMWTIGYTGQSPERIKMHMENQHTFDRTTLQAIGGPADGDYYGLPWPSWGSAEMKHPGTPNLYDLSKRVSEGGLTFRARFGVERDGDNMLAEGVYSKDSDIQDGYPEFTMQMLIDLGWDNELTAAERSVIDGIAGVKTNWKTDLSGGIQRVAIAHECAPFGNAKARAVVWTFPDPVPVHREPLYTNRRDLVEDYPTYEDRKFYRLPTMYASIQKQDFSKEYPMILTSGRLVEYEGGADESRSNPWLAELQQDMFVEINTRDANNLGVRDGAQVWVEGPEGAKVKVMAMVTERVGEGVAFMPFHFGGHLEGVDLRDKYPDGADPFVLGESSNTAQTYGYDSVTQ
;
A
#
# COMPACT_ATOMS: atom_id res chain seq x y z
N LEU A 1 -5.38 -11.70 40.59
CA LEU A 1 -4.16 -10.89 40.65
C LEU A 1 -3.23 -11.38 39.56
N PHE A 2 -3.27 -10.71 38.41
CA PHE A 2 -2.25 -10.96 37.38
C PHE A 2 -0.89 -10.50 37.92
N PRO A 3 0.18 -11.26 37.74
CA PRO A 3 1.50 -10.79 38.12
C PRO A 3 1.83 -9.52 37.36
N TYR A 4 2.07 -8.44 38.07
CA TYR A 4 2.38 -7.11 37.58
C TYR A 4 3.61 -7.04 36.66
N THR A 5 4.29 -8.13 36.43
CA THR A 5 5.52 -8.27 35.66
C THR A 5 5.31 -8.51 34.17
N THR A 6 4.09 -8.86 33.74
CA THR A 6 3.78 -9.14 32.31
C THR A 6 3.11 -8.00 31.57
N LEU A 7 2.76 -6.91 32.25
CA LEU A 7 2.06 -5.76 31.67
C LEU A 7 2.91 -4.49 31.83
N PHE A 8 3.11 -3.73 30.75
CA PHE A 8 3.68 -2.40 30.88
C PHE A 8 2.63 -1.43 31.45
N ARG A 9 3.07 -0.52 32.34
CA ARG A 9 2.17 0.38 33.07
C ARG A 9 1.87 1.68 32.32
N SER A 10 2.85 2.13 31.53
CA SER A 10 2.78 3.38 30.78
C SER A 10 3.53 3.22 29.46
N GLN A 11 3.25 4.11 28.56
CA GLN A 11 4.07 4.33 27.37
C GLN A 11 4.42 5.80 27.29
N GLU A 12 5.55 6.10 26.70
CA GLU A 12 6.00 7.45 26.44
C GLU A 12 6.41 7.60 24.97
N PRO A 13 6.24 8.77 24.36
CA PRO A 13 6.76 9.03 23.05
C PRO A 13 8.29 8.98 23.04
N GLY A 14 8.87 8.51 21.93
CA GLY A 14 10.33 8.53 21.77
C GLY A 14 10.85 9.95 21.57
N TRP A 15 11.33 10.59 22.62
CA TRP A 15 11.84 11.96 22.59
C TRP A 15 13.06 12.12 21.66
N ASP A 16 13.83 11.04 21.50
CA ASP A 16 15.01 10.98 20.65
C ASP A 16 14.68 10.59 19.20
N SER A 17 13.44 10.18 18.93
CA SER A 17 13.01 9.82 17.58
C SER A 17 13.08 11.03 16.64
N PRO A 18 13.88 10.96 15.58
CA PRO A 18 13.99 12.07 14.64
C PRO A 18 12.72 12.29 13.83
N PHE A 19 11.83 11.29 13.71
CA PHE A 19 10.54 11.40 13.01
C PHE A 19 9.45 12.02 13.87
N ASN A 20 9.25 11.47 15.05
CA ASN A 20 8.08 11.79 15.88
C ASN A 20 8.31 13.03 16.74
N LEU A 21 9.57 13.42 16.94
CA LEU A 21 9.96 14.61 17.73
C LEU A 21 9.33 14.65 19.13
N GLY A 22 9.11 13.48 19.73
CA GLY A 22 8.47 13.35 21.04
C GLY A 22 6.94 13.44 21.02
N ALA A 23 6.31 13.30 19.88
CA ALA A 23 4.84 13.35 19.75
C ALA A 23 4.21 12.00 19.39
N HIS A 24 2.94 11.85 19.75
CA HIS A 24 2.06 10.79 19.27
C HIS A 24 0.62 11.31 19.14
N CYS A 25 -0.24 10.61 18.41
CA CYS A 25 -1.66 10.92 18.29
C CYS A 25 -2.51 10.17 19.34
N ALA A 26 -3.83 10.37 19.34
CA ALA A 26 -4.75 9.70 20.25
C ALA A 26 -4.58 8.17 20.25
N LYS A 27 -4.39 7.54 19.07
CA LYS A 27 -4.15 6.09 18.94
C LYS A 27 -2.85 5.67 19.62
N GLY A 28 -1.78 6.42 19.42
CA GLY A 28 -0.52 6.19 20.09
C GLY A 28 -0.62 6.36 21.60
N ALA A 29 -1.39 7.34 22.10
CA ALA A 29 -1.62 7.52 23.52
C ALA A 29 -2.40 6.37 24.17
N ALA A 30 -3.29 5.73 23.41
CA ALA A 30 -4.17 4.67 23.89
C ALA A 30 -3.61 3.26 23.63
N VAL A 31 -2.41 3.11 23.07
CA VAL A 31 -1.91 1.81 22.59
C VAL A 31 -1.71 0.76 23.70
N ARG A 32 -1.51 1.22 24.94
CA ARG A 32 -1.46 0.31 26.10
C ARG A 32 -2.76 -0.50 26.24
N GLU A 33 -3.91 0.15 26.12
CA GLU A 33 -5.21 -0.51 26.23
C GLU A 33 -5.47 -1.47 25.07
N HIS A 34 -4.89 -1.22 23.88
CA HIS A 34 -4.91 -2.17 22.78
C HIS A 34 -4.10 -3.43 23.12
N ALA A 35 -2.87 -3.27 23.63
CA ALA A 35 -1.97 -4.38 23.92
C ALA A 35 -2.53 -5.33 25.02
N HIS A 36 -3.19 -4.76 26.02
CA HIS A 36 -3.71 -5.47 27.18
C HIS A 36 -5.23 -5.66 27.16
N GLY A 37 -5.88 -5.39 26.02
CA GLY A 37 -7.32 -5.38 25.89
C GLY A 37 -8.01 -6.68 26.33
N GLU A 38 -9.03 -6.57 27.18
CA GLU A 38 -9.81 -7.71 27.66
C GLU A 38 -10.67 -8.35 26.56
N ARG A 39 -10.91 -7.61 25.47
CA ARG A 39 -11.72 -8.01 24.31
C ARG A 39 -10.93 -8.86 23.29
N ARG A 40 -9.66 -9.14 23.56
CA ARG A 40 -8.83 -10.01 22.71
C ARG A 40 -9.33 -11.45 22.71
N LEU A 41 -9.06 -12.16 21.61
CA LEU A 41 -9.13 -13.62 21.57
C LEU A 41 -8.12 -14.21 22.56
N LYS A 42 -8.58 -15.15 23.37
CA LYS A 42 -7.77 -15.72 24.47
C LYS A 42 -7.22 -17.11 24.16
N TYR A 43 -7.90 -17.85 23.32
CA TYR A 43 -7.58 -19.22 22.93
C TYR A 43 -8.17 -19.53 21.54
N PRO A 44 -7.69 -20.56 20.84
CA PRO A 44 -8.31 -21.00 19.61
C PRO A 44 -9.78 -21.40 19.81
N MET A 45 -10.62 -21.04 18.86
CA MET A 45 -12.05 -21.36 18.90
C MET A 45 -12.52 -21.84 17.53
N LYS A 46 -13.56 -22.68 17.55
CA LYS A 46 -14.34 -23.04 16.36
C LYS A 46 -15.82 -22.78 16.57
N LYS A 47 -16.53 -22.55 15.48
CA LYS A 47 -17.99 -22.49 15.50
C LYS A 47 -18.56 -23.87 15.22
N GLU A 48 -19.43 -24.36 16.11
CA GLU A 48 -20.06 -25.67 15.99
C GLU A 48 -21.53 -25.57 16.43
N GLY A 49 -22.45 -25.89 15.51
CA GLY A 49 -23.87 -25.74 15.76
C GLY A 49 -24.31 -24.29 16.04
N GLY A 50 -23.58 -23.30 15.57
CA GLY A 50 -23.83 -21.87 15.76
C GLY A 50 -23.17 -21.26 16.98
N GLU A 51 -22.58 -22.08 17.88
CA GLU A 51 -21.94 -21.62 19.14
C GLU A 51 -20.42 -21.65 19.02
N TRP A 52 -19.73 -20.70 19.67
CA TRP A 52 -18.27 -20.67 19.77
C TRP A 52 -17.77 -21.64 20.84
N LYS A 53 -16.90 -22.56 20.44
CA LYS A 53 -16.29 -23.56 21.32
C LYS A 53 -14.79 -23.40 21.34
N ARG A 54 -14.21 -23.35 22.56
CA ARG A 54 -12.75 -23.42 22.73
C ARG A 54 -12.22 -24.77 22.25
N ILE A 55 -11.08 -24.74 21.54
CA ILE A 55 -10.30 -25.90 21.12
C ILE A 55 -8.83 -25.71 21.46
N SER A 56 -8.02 -26.75 21.41
CA SER A 56 -6.57 -26.62 21.55
C SER A 56 -5.92 -26.14 20.23
N TRP A 57 -4.69 -25.64 20.31
CA TRP A 57 -3.90 -25.32 19.12
C TRP A 57 -3.67 -26.57 18.25
N GLU A 58 -3.38 -27.72 18.83
CA GLU A 58 -3.21 -28.98 18.10
C GLU A 58 -4.46 -29.32 17.30
N GLN A 59 -5.62 -29.29 17.95
CA GLN A 59 -6.89 -29.58 17.31
C GLN A 59 -7.17 -28.55 16.19
N ALA A 60 -6.89 -27.26 16.40
CA ALA A 60 -7.09 -26.21 15.40
C ALA A 60 -6.21 -26.46 14.18
N ILE A 61 -4.91 -26.69 14.37
CA ILE A 61 -3.98 -26.94 13.27
C ILE A 61 -4.34 -28.22 12.51
N ASP A 62 -4.76 -29.27 13.20
CA ASP A 62 -5.14 -30.55 12.59
C ASP A 62 -6.43 -30.39 11.75
N GLU A 63 -7.51 -29.87 12.32
CA GLU A 63 -8.79 -29.71 11.62
C GLU A 63 -8.69 -28.74 10.42
N ILE A 64 -8.03 -27.59 10.62
CA ILE A 64 -7.83 -26.60 9.56
C ILE A 64 -6.90 -27.15 8.48
N GLY A 65 -5.76 -27.72 8.87
CA GLY A 65 -4.77 -28.26 7.95
C GLY A 65 -5.33 -29.38 7.08
N ASP A 66 -6.02 -30.35 7.68
CA ASP A 66 -6.64 -31.47 6.95
C ASP A 66 -7.75 -30.97 6.02
N GLY A 67 -8.58 -30.02 6.47
CA GLY A 67 -9.63 -29.43 5.67
C GLY A 67 -9.10 -28.65 4.45
N MET A 68 -8.05 -27.86 4.65
CA MET A 68 -7.39 -27.12 3.56
C MET A 68 -6.72 -28.04 2.56
N MET A 69 -6.01 -29.07 3.03
CA MET A 69 -5.38 -30.05 2.14
C MET A 69 -6.41 -30.81 1.32
N LYS A 70 -7.55 -31.17 1.91
CA LYS A 70 -8.67 -31.79 1.19
C LYS A 70 -9.20 -30.87 0.09
N ILE A 71 -9.45 -29.59 0.39
CA ILE A 71 -9.93 -28.62 -0.61
C ILE A 71 -8.88 -28.46 -1.73
N ARG A 72 -7.60 -28.39 -1.37
CA ARG A 72 -6.50 -28.32 -2.34
C ARG A 72 -6.44 -29.53 -3.26
N GLU A 73 -6.65 -30.72 -2.74
CA GLU A 73 -6.68 -31.98 -3.50
C GLU A 73 -7.91 -32.07 -4.44
N GLU A 74 -9.07 -31.57 -4.00
CA GLU A 74 -10.33 -31.63 -4.75
C GLU A 74 -10.41 -30.55 -5.83
N SER A 75 -9.93 -29.32 -5.57
CA SER A 75 -10.19 -28.12 -6.37
C SER A 75 -8.95 -27.32 -6.74
N GLY A 76 -7.77 -27.81 -6.35
CA GLY A 76 -6.49 -27.13 -6.59
C GLY A 76 -6.10 -26.08 -5.53
N PRO A 77 -4.83 -25.66 -5.53
CA PRO A 77 -4.30 -24.72 -4.53
C PRO A 77 -4.95 -23.33 -4.61
N ASP A 78 -5.42 -22.89 -5.77
CA ASP A 78 -6.06 -21.58 -5.97
C ASP A 78 -7.48 -21.52 -5.35
N SER A 79 -8.05 -22.64 -4.90
CA SER A 79 -9.33 -22.69 -4.17
C SER A 79 -9.22 -22.19 -2.72
N VAL A 80 -8.00 -21.98 -2.20
CA VAL A 80 -7.75 -21.40 -0.89
C VAL A 80 -7.16 -20.01 -1.07
N TYR A 81 -7.82 -18.98 -0.53
CA TYR A 81 -7.38 -17.60 -0.59
C TYR A 81 -6.65 -17.20 0.70
N TRP A 82 -5.46 -16.66 0.58
CA TRP A 82 -4.61 -16.25 1.70
C TRP A 82 -4.56 -14.73 1.80
N LEU A 83 -5.31 -14.15 2.72
CA LEU A 83 -5.36 -12.70 2.91
C LEU A 83 -4.51 -12.30 4.12
N GLY A 84 -3.35 -11.70 3.84
CA GLY A 84 -2.39 -11.24 4.83
C GLY A 84 -2.62 -9.81 5.29
N SER A 85 -1.67 -9.25 6.02
CA SER A 85 -1.82 -8.00 6.74
C SER A 85 -0.73 -6.97 6.46
N ALA A 86 -1.14 -5.71 6.38
CA ALA A 86 -0.26 -4.54 6.45
C ALA A 86 0.25 -4.25 7.88
N LYS A 87 -0.15 -5.05 8.87
CA LYS A 87 0.28 -4.96 10.27
C LYS A 87 1.29 -6.04 10.66
N HIS A 88 1.47 -7.05 9.81
CA HIS A 88 2.59 -7.99 9.95
C HIS A 88 3.92 -7.24 10.00
N SER A 89 4.91 -7.77 10.72
CA SER A 89 6.29 -7.33 10.55
C SER A 89 6.78 -7.66 9.13
N ASN A 90 7.91 -7.10 8.71
CA ASN A 90 8.51 -7.45 7.42
C ASN A 90 8.76 -8.95 7.31
N GLU A 91 9.28 -9.55 8.38
CA GLU A 91 9.61 -10.97 8.46
C GLU A 91 8.36 -11.84 8.34
N GLN A 92 7.28 -11.48 9.04
CA GLN A 92 6.00 -12.19 8.96
C GLN A 92 5.39 -12.05 7.56
N ALA A 93 5.42 -10.85 6.97
CA ALA A 93 4.93 -10.60 5.61
C ALA A 93 5.72 -11.40 4.56
N TYR A 94 7.06 -11.46 4.70
CA TYR A 94 7.91 -12.25 3.83
C TYR A 94 7.60 -13.74 3.94
N MET A 95 7.51 -14.26 5.15
CA MET A 95 7.15 -15.67 5.38
C MET A 95 5.78 -15.98 4.80
N PHE A 96 4.81 -15.08 4.95
CA PHE A 96 3.47 -15.27 4.42
C PHE A 96 3.45 -15.37 2.88
N ARG A 97 4.22 -14.53 2.19
CA ARG A 97 4.35 -14.62 0.72
C ARG A 97 5.07 -15.89 0.28
N LYS A 98 6.13 -16.28 0.97
CA LYS A 98 6.85 -17.55 0.75
C LYS A 98 5.92 -18.74 1.02
N PHE A 99 5.10 -18.69 2.07
CA PHE A 99 4.10 -19.71 2.40
C PHE A 99 3.11 -19.92 1.26
N ALA A 100 2.54 -18.83 0.70
CA ALA A 100 1.64 -18.93 -0.44
C ALA A 100 2.33 -19.54 -1.68
N ALA A 101 3.62 -19.26 -1.88
CA ALA A 101 4.40 -19.87 -2.96
C ALA A 101 4.57 -21.39 -2.79
N TYR A 102 4.82 -21.85 -1.56
CA TYR A 102 4.91 -23.28 -1.22
C TYR A 102 3.54 -23.97 -1.28
N TRP A 103 2.47 -23.25 -0.93
CA TRP A 103 1.10 -23.73 -1.11
C TRP A 103 0.73 -23.91 -2.59
N GLY A 104 1.33 -23.13 -3.48
CA GLY A 104 1.11 -23.21 -4.92
C GLY A 104 0.07 -22.24 -5.46
N THR A 105 -0.09 -21.07 -4.82
CA THR A 105 -1.06 -20.05 -5.26
C THR A 105 -0.48 -18.65 -5.29
N ASN A 106 -1.02 -17.82 -6.22
CA ASN A 106 -0.90 -16.38 -6.20
C ASN A 106 -2.18 -15.69 -5.70
N ASN A 107 -3.18 -16.43 -5.22
CA ASN A 107 -4.32 -15.89 -4.50
C ASN A 107 -3.91 -15.49 -3.09
N VAL A 108 -3.03 -14.51 -3.03
CA VAL A 108 -2.47 -13.90 -1.82
C VAL A 108 -2.44 -12.38 -2.01
N ASP A 109 -2.96 -11.65 -1.04
CA ASP A 109 -2.98 -10.17 -1.11
C ASP A 109 -3.06 -9.59 0.32
N HIS A 110 -3.08 -8.27 0.46
CA HIS A 110 -3.27 -7.59 1.73
C HIS A 110 -3.89 -6.19 1.54
N GLN A 111 -4.07 -5.45 2.63
CA GLN A 111 -4.74 -4.14 2.62
C GLN A 111 -4.13 -3.11 1.63
N ALA A 112 -2.87 -3.26 1.21
CA ALA A 112 -2.27 -2.36 0.22
C ALA A 112 -3.02 -2.35 -1.11
N ARG A 113 -3.69 -3.45 -1.48
CA ARG A 113 -4.51 -3.52 -2.69
C ARG A 113 -5.64 -2.49 -2.65
N ILE A 114 -6.40 -2.48 -1.58
CA ILE A 114 -7.51 -1.53 -1.37
C ILE A 114 -7.04 -0.17 -0.85
N CYS A 115 -5.76 -0.04 -0.50
CA CYS A 115 -5.15 1.19 -0.01
C CYS A 115 -4.46 1.94 -1.16
N HIS A 116 -3.21 1.65 -1.47
CA HIS A 116 -2.37 2.41 -2.39
C HIS A 116 -1.94 1.64 -3.66
N SER A 117 -2.67 0.62 -4.11
CA SER A 117 -2.29 -0.12 -5.32
C SER A 117 -2.22 0.77 -6.55
N THR A 118 -3.19 1.65 -6.75
CA THR A 118 -3.19 2.62 -7.86
C THR A 118 -2.07 3.64 -7.75
N THR A 119 -1.76 4.09 -6.55
CA THR A 119 -0.59 4.93 -6.29
C THR A 119 0.71 4.22 -6.68
N VAL A 120 0.92 2.99 -6.19
CA VAL A 120 2.13 2.22 -6.52
C VAL A 120 2.25 2.00 -8.01
N ALA A 121 1.15 1.62 -8.68
CA ALA A 121 1.13 1.42 -10.13
C ALA A 121 1.45 2.72 -10.89
N GLY A 122 0.80 3.84 -10.56
CA GLY A 122 1.03 5.13 -11.21
C GLY A 122 2.45 5.63 -11.02
N VAL A 123 2.92 5.70 -9.78
CA VAL A 123 4.23 6.24 -9.41
C VAL A 123 5.37 5.37 -9.96
N ALA A 124 5.30 4.04 -9.76
CA ALA A 124 6.34 3.13 -10.24
C ALA A 124 6.47 3.12 -11.78
N ASN A 125 5.35 3.30 -12.49
CA ASN A 125 5.38 3.35 -13.94
C ASN A 125 5.82 4.73 -14.48
N THR A 126 5.78 5.77 -13.67
CA THR A 126 6.28 7.10 -14.04
C THR A 126 7.82 7.17 -13.94
N TRP A 127 8.44 6.70 -12.87
CA TRP A 127 9.89 6.87 -12.65
C TRP A 127 10.63 5.70 -11.99
N GLY A 128 9.97 4.57 -11.78
CA GLY A 128 10.63 3.30 -11.45
C GLY A 128 10.39 2.75 -10.05
N TYR A 129 10.12 3.58 -9.04
CA TYR A 129 9.79 3.15 -7.69
C TYR A 129 8.41 3.66 -7.25
N GLY A 130 7.60 2.79 -6.69
CA GLY A 130 6.22 3.07 -6.24
C GLY A 130 6.16 3.41 -4.75
N ALA A 131 6.85 4.47 -4.32
CA ALA A 131 6.92 4.86 -2.93
C ALA A 131 7.04 6.38 -2.77
N MET A 132 6.87 6.87 -1.55
CA MET A 132 7.15 8.23 -1.14
C MET A 132 8.59 8.59 -1.50
N THR A 133 8.81 9.71 -2.19
CA THR A 133 10.12 10.03 -2.75
C THR A 133 11.07 10.70 -1.76
N ASN A 134 10.53 11.47 -0.83
CA ASN A 134 11.30 12.18 0.19
C ASN A 134 10.93 11.66 1.60
N SER A 135 11.46 12.23 2.66
CA SER A 135 11.09 11.90 4.03
C SER A 135 10.05 12.87 4.59
N TYR A 136 9.41 12.51 5.69
CA TYR A 136 8.55 13.43 6.44
C TYR A 136 9.33 14.68 6.88
N ASN A 137 10.57 14.50 7.33
CA ASN A 137 11.42 15.58 7.81
C ASN A 137 11.84 16.52 6.67
N ASP A 138 12.03 15.99 5.47
CA ASP A 138 12.40 16.80 4.31
C ASP A 138 11.31 17.80 3.89
N ILE A 139 10.06 17.58 4.30
CA ILE A 139 8.96 18.53 4.12
C ILE A 139 9.28 19.89 4.77
N HIS A 140 10.11 19.91 5.83
CA HIS A 140 10.59 21.17 6.44
C HIS A 140 11.21 22.14 5.40
N ASN A 141 11.80 21.61 4.34
CA ASN A 141 12.50 22.37 3.30
C ASN A 141 11.57 22.83 2.16
N SER A 142 10.31 22.42 2.18
CA SER A 142 9.32 22.82 1.15
C SER A 142 9.02 24.31 1.22
N LYS A 143 8.86 24.94 0.05
CA LYS A 143 8.44 26.34 -0.10
C LYS A 143 6.98 26.48 -0.51
N ALA A 144 6.33 25.39 -0.90
CA ALA A 144 4.89 25.26 -1.09
C ALA A 144 4.48 23.82 -0.80
N ILE A 145 3.31 23.62 -0.20
CA ILE A 145 2.76 22.30 0.12
C ILE A 145 1.39 22.19 -0.54
N PHE A 146 1.26 21.28 -1.49
CA PHE A 146 0.00 20.98 -2.16
C PHE A 146 -0.54 19.65 -1.67
N ILE A 147 -1.71 19.62 -1.07
CA ILE A 147 -2.35 18.43 -0.52
C ILE A 147 -3.65 18.19 -1.30
N ILE A 148 -3.78 17.01 -1.91
CA ILE A 148 -4.96 16.61 -2.65
C ILE A 148 -5.44 15.22 -2.20
N GLY A 149 -6.71 15.10 -1.81
CA GLY A 149 -7.26 13.82 -1.35
C GLY A 149 -6.55 13.24 -0.13
N GLY A 150 -6.05 14.09 0.74
CA GLY A 150 -5.35 13.74 1.98
C GLY A 150 -5.80 14.57 3.17
N ASN A 151 -5.93 13.94 4.34
CA ASN A 151 -6.28 14.62 5.58
C ASN A 151 -5.30 14.23 6.70
N PRO A 152 -4.02 14.67 6.61
CA PRO A 152 -3.01 14.34 7.60
C PRO A 152 -3.35 14.74 9.03
N ALA A 153 -4.12 15.80 9.26
CA ALA A 153 -4.55 16.20 10.61
C ALA A 153 -5.39 15.13 11.33
N GLU A 154 -6.06 14.25 10.60
CA GLU A 154 -6.82 13.13 11.17
C GLU A 154 -6.11 11.79 10.93
N ALA A 155 -5.56 11.55 9.74
CA ALA A 155 -4.95 10.28 9.37
C ALA A 155 -3.51 10.11 9.88
N HIS A 156 -2.73 11.19 9.89
CA HIS A 156 -1.31 11.22 10.25
C HIS A 156 -0.97 12.43 11.13
N PRO A 157 -1.60 12.59 12.31
CA PRO A 157 -1.55 13.85 13.07
C PRO A 157 -0.13 14.32 13.37
N VAL A 158 0.79 13.41 13.65
CA VAL A 158 2.20 13.74 13.94
C VAL A 158 2.90 14.37 12.72
N SER A 159 2.49 14.05 11.50
CA SER A 159 3.08 14.65 10.30
C SER A 159 2.82 16.16 10.16
N LEU A 160 1.79 16.69 10.85
CA LEU A 160 1.55 18.13 10.88
C LEU A 160 2.72 18.91 11.46
N LEU A 161 3.49 18.32 12.37
CA LEU A 161 4.72 18.94 12.90
C LEU A 161 5.66 19.33 11.76
N HIS A 162 5.80 18.47 10.75
CA HIS A 162 6.67 18.69 9.61
C HIS A 162 6.11 19.72 8.63
N LEU A 163 4.78 19.66 8.36
CA LEU A 163 4.11 20.63 7.49
C LEU A 163 4.14 22.05 8.09
N LEU A 164 3.79 22.17 9.36
CA LEU A 164 3.77 23.46 10.05
C LEU A 164 5.19 24.02 10.23
N LYS A 165 6.21 23.16 10.34
CA LYS A 165 7.60 23.58 10.38
C LYS A 165 8.04 24.23 9.06
N ALA A 166 7.62 23.70 7.90
CA ALA A 166 7.85 24.34 6.62
C ALA A 166 7.18 25.72 6.53
N LYS A 167 5.96 25.83 7.04
CA LYS A 167 5.23 27.11 7.10
C LYS A 167 5.97 28.12 8.00
N GLU A 168 6.43 27.68 9.16
CA GLU A 168 7.19 28.52 10.10
C GLU A 168 8.53 28.97 9.54
N GLN A 169 9.29 28.08 8.91
CA GLN A 169 10.67 28.35 8.47
C GLN A 169 10.75 29.05 7.11
N ASN A 170 9.87 28.67 6.18
CA ASN A 170 9.94 29.11 4.78
C ASN A 170 8.75 29.97 4.35
N ASN A 171 7.80 30.28 5.26
CA ASN A 171 6.50 30.85 4.90
C ASN A 171 5.79 30.04 3.80
N ALA A 172 5.98 28.70 3.79
CA ALA A 172 5.44 27.82 2.77
C ALA A 172 3.91 27.84 2.81
N PRO A 173 3.21 28.29 1.75
CA PRO A 173 1.76 28.22 1.68
C PRO A 173 1.31 26.76 1.62
N ILE A 174 0.26 26.45 2.37
CA ILE A 174 -0.42 25.15 2.37
C ILE A 174 -1.68 25.28 1.53
N ILE A 175 -1.75 24.50 0.43
CA ILE A 175 -2.89 24.44 -0.46
C ILE A 175 -3.56 23.09 -0.23
N VAL A 176 -4.88 23.07 0.04
CA VAL A 176 -5.64 21.84 0.26
C VAL A 176 -6.79 21.75 -0.73
N CYS A 177 -6.79 20.69 -1.54
CA CYS A 177 -7.84 20.34 -2.48
C CYS A 177 -8.60 19.11 -1.94
N ASP A 178 -9.84 19.29 -1.51
CA ASP A 178 -10.67 18.23 -0.95
C ASP A 178 -12.16 18.56 -1.10
N PRO A 179 -13.05 17.63 -1.43
CA PRO A 179 -14.49 17.86 -1.45
C PRO A 179 -15.08 18.28 -0.09
N ARG A 180 -14.45 17.84 0.98
CA ARG A 180 -14.84 18.12 2.36
C ARG A 180 -13.89 19.13 3.01
N PHE A 181 -14.40 20.10 3.75
CA PHE A 181 -13.56 20.96 4.59
C PHE A 181 -13.05 20.19 5.80
N THR A 182 -11.84 19.63 5.65
CA THR A 182 -11.20 18.74 6.62
C THR A 182 -10.48 19.50 7.73
N ARG A 183 -10.04 18.80 8.79
CA ARG A 183 -9.16 19.40 9.81
C ARG A 183 -7.84 19.89 9.20
N THR A 184 -7.35 19.26 8.15
CA THR A 184 -6.18 19.74 7.40
C THR A 184 -6.48 21.04 6.65
N ALA A 185 -7.67 21.14 6.04
CA ALA A 185 -8.11 22.36 5.33
C ALA A 185 -8.18 23.58 6.27
N ALA A 186 -8.42 23.37 7.57
CA ALA A 186 -8.40 24.45 8.56
C ALA A 186 -7.00 25.09 8.76
N HIS A 187 -5.93 24.46 8.29
CA HIS A 187 -4.57 25.00 8.30
C HIS A 187 -4.12 25.57 6.94
N ALA A 188 -4.96 25.46 5.92
CA ALA A 188 -4.64 25.88 4.55
C ALA A 188 -4.64 27.41 4.40
N ASP A 189 -3.74 27.91 3.56
CA ASP A 189 -3.76 29.29 3.07
C ASP A 189 -4.69 29.41 1.85
N GLU A 190 -4.86 28.34 1.07
CA GLU A 190 -5.84 28.21 -0.01
C GLU A 190 -6.56 26.85 0.11
N TYR A 191 -7.89 26.87 0.20
CA TYR A 191 -8.73 25.67 0.17
C TYR A 191 -9.55 25.63 -1.11
N VAL A 192 -9.39 24.57 -1.90
CA VAL A 192 -10.11 24.31 -3.14
C VAL A 192 -11.10 23.20 -2.93
N ARG A 193 -12.40 23.53 -2.96
CA ARG A 193 -13.47 22.52 -2.97
C ARG A 193 -13.75 22.14 -4.42
N PHE A 194 -13.77 20.86 -4.73
CA PHE A 194 -14.04 20.35 -6.06
C PHE A 194 -14.97 19.12 -6.01
N ARG A 195 -15.56 18.78 -7.13
CA ARG A 195 -16.45 17.62 -7.24
C ARG A 195 -15.68 16.31 -7.07
N PRO A 196 -16.13 15.37 -6.20
CA PRO A 196 -15.50 14.07 -6.04
C PRO A 196 -15.37 13.33 -7.38
N GLY A 197 -14.22 12.72 -7.63
CA GLY A 197 -13.93 11.96 -8.86
C GLY A 197 -13.49 12.81 -10.05
N SER A 198 -13.22 14.11 -9.86
CA SER A 198 -12.72 15.00 -10.94
C SER A 198 -11.27 15.44 -10.76
N ASP A 199 -10.47 14.65 -10.07
CA ASP A 199 -9.08 14.95 -9.69
C ASP A 199 -8.18 15.24 -10.90
N VAL A 200 -8.24 14.40 -11.95
CA VAL A 200 -7.44 14.62 -13.18
C VAL A 200 -7.79 15.95 -13.83
N ALA A 201 -9.08 16.26 -13.95
CA ALA A 201 -9.55 17.54 -14.52
C ALA A 201 -9.03 18.74 -13.72
N LEU A 202 -9.06 18.64 -12.37
CA LEU A 202 -8.55 19.70 -11.50
C LEU A 202 -7.04 19.93 -11.73
N VAL A 203 -6.25 18.87 -11.77
CA VAL A 203 -4.79 18.96 -11.97
C VAL A 203 -4.47 19.46 -13.38
N TRP A 204 -5.23 19.02 -14.40
CA TRP A 204 -5.07 19.52 -15.77
C TRP A 204 -5.39 21.02 -15.88
N GLY A 205 -6.38 21.51 -15.13
CA GLY A 205 -6.64 22.95 -15.04
C GLY A 205 -5.48 23.73 -14.41
N ILE A 206 -4.86 23.19 -13.38
CA ILE A 206 -3.65 23.78 -12.78
C ILE A 206 -2.50 23.77 -13.81
N LEU A 207 -2.28 22.67 -14.53
CA LEU A 207 -1.26 22.54 -15.55
C LEU A 207 -1.54 23.44 -16.78
N TRP A 208 -2.81 23.63 -17.12
CA TRP A 208 -3.19 24.57 -18.18
C TRP A 208 -2.62 25.97 -17.91
N HIS A 209 -2.84 26.49 -16.69
CA HIS A 209 -2.28 27.80 -16.29
C HIS A 209 -0.74 27.79 -16.26
N ILE A 210 -0.10 26.69 -15.83
CA ILE A 210 1.35 26.58 -15.82
C ILE A 210 1.91 26.66 -17.24
N PHE A 211 1.35 25.93 -18.20
CA PHE A 211 1.83 25.91 -19.58
C PHE A 211 1.50 27.19 -20.35
N GLU A 212 0.28 27.74 -20.21
CA GLU A 212 -0.11 29.00 -20.88
C GLU A 212 0.75 30.20 -20.43
N ASN A 213 1.20 30.21 -19.19
CA ASN A 213 2.04 31.28 -18.66
C ASN A 213 3.55 30.97 -18.76
N GLY A 214 3.94 29.79 -19.26
CA GLY A 214 5.35 29.39 -19.38
C GLY A 214 6.05 29.22 -18.04
N TRP A 215 5.33 28.78 -17.00
CA TRP A 215 5.85 28.60 -15.65
C TRP A 215 6.47 27.21 -15.41
N GLU A 216 6.40 26.31 -16.40
CA GLU A 216 7.02 24.99 -16.33
C GLU A 216 8.55 25.06 -16.31
N ASP A 217 9.19 24.01 -15.79
CA ASP A 217 10.65 23.86 -15.87
C ASP A 217 11.03 23.16 -17.20
N LYS A 218 11.25 23.99 -18.22
CA LYS A 218 11.54 23.53 -19.60
C LYS A 218 12.81 22.68 -19.68
N GLU A 219 13.82 23.03 -18.89
CA GLU A 219 15.09 22.31 -18.92
C GLU A 219 14.98 20.94 -18.25
N PHE A 220 14.29 20.85 -17.10
CA PHE A 220 14.01 19.59 -16.46
C PHE A 220 13.16 18.67 -17.37
N ILE A 221 12.12 19.25 -18.01
CA ILE A 221 11.27 18.49 -18.95
C ILE A 221 12.11 17.95 -20.10
N ARG A 222 12.90 18.78 -20.73
CA ARG A 222 13.74 18.41 -21.88
C ARG A 222 14.72 17.30 -21.56
N THR A 223 15.38 17.38 -20.41
CA THR A 223 16.48 16.47 -20.06
C THR A 223 16.00 15.20 -19.35
N ARG A 224 14.89 15.27 -18.59
CA ARG A 224 14.52 14.22 -17.66
C ARG A 224 13.12 13.62 -17.86
N VAL A 225 12.32 14.13 -18.78
CA VAL A 225 10.94 13.66 -18.97
C VAL A 225 10.70 13.25 -20.41
N TRP A 226 10.04 12.11 -20.60
CA TRP A 226 9.56 11.65 -21.90
C TRP A 226 8.05 11.75 -21.98
N GLY A 227 7.53 12.25 -23.12
CA GLY A 227 6.10 12.30 -23.42
C GLY A 227 5.36 13.50 -22.83
N MET A 228 6.05 14.57 -22.36
CA MET A 228 5.39 15.77 -21.84
C MET A 228 4.63 16.55 -22.91
N ASP A 229 5.04 16.46 -24.16
CA ASP A 229 4.32 17.05 -25.31
C ASP A 229 2.91 16.48 -25.46
N GLN A 230 2.74 15.17 -25.32
CA GLN A 230 1.44 14.51 -25.34
C GLN A 230 0.56 14.92 -24.15
N ILE A 231 1.16 15.19 -23.00
CA ILE A 231 0.45 15.75 -21.85
C ILE A 231 -0.01 17.18 -22.14
N GLN A 232 0.86 17.99 -22.73
CA GLN A 232 0.49 19.37 -23.12
C GLN A 232 -0.67 19.38 -24.12
N ASP A 233 -0.69 18.43 -25.07
CA ASP A 233 -1.80 18.29 -26.02
C ASP A 233 -3.13 17.95 -25.33
N GLU A 234 -3.12 17.01 -24.37
CA GLU A 234 -4.29 16.69 -23.57
C GLU A 234 -4.75 17.87 -22.69
N VAL A 235 -3.81 18.59 -22.09
CA VAL A 235 -4.09 19.71 -21.18
C VAL A 235 -4.73 20.90 -21.90
N ARG A 236 -4.48 21.11 -23.18
CA ARG A 236 -4.99 22.30 -23.93
C ARG A 236 -6.51 22.48 -23.87
N LYS A 237 -7.28 21.40 -23.79
CA LYS A 237 -8.75 21.47 -23.69
C LYS A 237 -9.26 21.90 -22.32
N TRP A 238 -8.42 21.78 -21.29
CA TRP A 238 -8.76 22.03 -19.89
C TRP A 238 -8.60 23.51 -19.50
N ASN A 239 -9.16 24.40 -20.31
CA ASN A 239 -9.22 25.83 -20.00
C ASN A 239 -10.10 26.11 -18.76
N PRO A 240 -10.05 27.32 -18.18
CA PRO A 240 -10.80 27.64 -16.97
C PRO A 240 -12.30 27.31 -17.02
N GLU A 241 -12.96 27.52 -18.17
CA GLU A 241 -14.40 27.24 -18.33
C GLU A 241 -14.69 25.74 -18.28
N GLU A 242 -13.90 24.92 -18.99
CA GLU A 242 -14.09 23.47 -19.01
C GLU A 242 -13.77 22.84 -17.65
N VAL A 243 -12.71 23.27 -16.98
CA VAL A 243 -12.38 22.80 -15.65
C VAL A 243 -13.48 23.13 -14.63
N GLU A 244 -13.99 24.36 -14.64
CA GLU A 244 -15.08 24.76 -13.75
C GLU A 244 -16.35 23.96 -14.06
N ARG A 245 -16.68 23.72 -15.35
CA ARG A 245 -17.81 22.88 -15.78
C ARG A 245 -17.74 21.48 -15.18
N VAL A 246 -16.56 20.87 -15.19
CA VAL A 246 -16.35 19.48 -14.77
C VAL A 246 -16.14 19.37 -13.26
N THR A 247 -15.37 20.26 -12.67
CA THR A 247 -14.92 20.14 -11.27
C THR A 247 -15.71 21.01 -10.29
N GLY A 248 -16.34 22.07 -10.76
CA GLY A 248 -16.95 23.11 -9.93
C GLY A 248 -15.95 24.03 -9.23
N ALA A 249 -14.65 23.87 -9.48
CA ALA A 249 -13.61 24.76 -8.92
C ALA A 249 -13.44 25.98 -9.83
N PRO A 250 -13.51 27.23 -9.29
CA PRO A 250 -13.37 28.43 -10.11
C PRO A 250 -12.00 28.53 -10.80
N GLY A 251 -12.00 28.84 -12.10
CA GLY A 251 -10.77 28.95 -12.89
C GLY A 251 -9.74 29.93 -12.32
N GLU A 252 -10.20 31.09 -11.81
CA GLU A 252 -9.33 32.08 -11.16
C GLU A 252 -8.67 31.53 -9.87
N GLN A 253 -9.35 30.64 -9.15
CA GLN A 253 -8.77 29.99 -7.98
C GLN A 253 -7.64 29.05 -8.39
N LEU A 254 -7.83 28.30 -9.47
CA LEU A 254 -6.80 27.39 -9.99
C LEU A 254 -5.59 28.14 -10.55
N GLU A 255 -5.79 29.33 -11.11
CA GLU A 255 -4.68 30.21 -11.50
C GLU A 255 -3.84 30.62 -10.28
N ARG A 256 -4.48 31.02 -9.17
CA ARG A 256 -3.75 31.35 -7.93
C ARG A 256 -2.96 30.17 -7.42
N VAL A 257 -3.55 28.96 -7.41
CA VAL A 257 -2.88 27.73 -7.02
C VAL A 257 -1.65 27.47 -7.92
N ALA A 258 -1.82 27.48 -9.23
CA ALA A 258 -0.77 27.27 -10.21
C ALA A 258 0.39 28.26 -10.03
N ARG A 259 0.07 29.53 -9.88
CA ARG A 259 1.05 30.61 -9.66
C ARG A 259 1.80 30.43 -8.34
N THR A 260 1.07 30.06 -7.26
CA THR A 260 1.67 29.81 -5.95
C THR A 260 2.68 28.66 -6.01
N MET A 261 2.31 27.54 -6.63
CA MET A 261 3.22 26.40 -6.79
C MET A 261 4.43 26.71 -7.67
N ALA A 262 4.22 27.41 -8.78
CA ALA A 262 5.28 27.79 -9.72
C ALA A 262 6.32 28.75 -9.11
N ASN A 263 5.86 29.70 -8.29
CA ASN A 263 6.73 30.72 -7.69
C ASN A 263 7.43 30.27 -6.41
N ASN A 264 6.96 29.17 -5.78
CA ASN A 264 7.50 28.70 -4.50
C ASN A 264 8.10 27.30 -4.68
N ARG A 265 9.14 27.17 -5.49
CA ARG A 265 9.89 25.94 -5.70
C ARG A 265 11.14 25.87 -4.86
N PRO A 266 11.55 24.69 -4.35
CA PRO A 266 10.88 23.40 -4.49
C PRO A 266 9.61 23.33 -3.64
N GLY A 267 8.56 22.72 -4.23
CA GLY A 267 7.31 22.45 -3.53
C GLY A 267 6.97 20.97 -3.54
N THR A 268 6.27 20.50 -2.52
CA THR A 268 5.86 19.10 -2.40
C THR A 268 4.39 18.89 -2.72
N VAL A 269 4.07 17.73 -3.31
CA VAL A 269 2.71 17.22 -3.47
C VAL A 269 2.49 16.07 -2.50
N ILE A 270 1.42 16.15 -1.72
CA ILE A 270 1.03 15.16 -0.72
C ILE A 270 -0.35 14.62 -1.08
N TRP A 271 -0.51 13.31 -1.09
CA TRP A 271 -1.82 12.68 -1.20
C TRP A 271 -1.94 11.42 -0.35
N CYS A 272 -3.17 10.97 -0.18
CA CYS A 272 -3.51 9.75 0.52
C CYS A 272 -4.66 9.03 -0.22
N MET A 273 -5.60 8.46 0.51
CA MET A 273 -6.67 7.61 -0.02
C MET A 273 -7.67 8.34 -0.91
N GLY A 274 -7.93 9.63 -0.65
CA GLY A 274 -8.91 10.41 -1.41
C GLY A 274 -8.58 10.54 -2.90
N GLY A 275 -7.28 10.66 -3.25
CA GLY A 275 -6.86 10.66 -4.65
C GLY A 275 -6.69 9.26 -5.24
N THR A 276 -6.53 8.25 -4.39
CA THR A 276 -6.16 6.88 -4.76
C THR A 276 -7.36 5.98 -5.01
N GLN A 277 -8.35 5.99 -4.11
CA GLN A 277 -9.49 5.07 -4.13
C GLN A 277 -10.62 5.53 -5.08
N HIS A 278 -10.31 5.51 -6.37
CA HIS A 278 -11.24 5.80 -7.46
C HIS A 278 -11.11 4.75 -8.57
N SER A 279 -12.17 4.53 -9.33
CA SER A 279 -12.11 3.70 -10.56
C SER A 279 -11.13 4.26 -11.60
N ASN A 280 -10.75 5.53 -11.48
CA ASN A 280 -9.75 6.24 -12.27
C ASN A 280 -8.47 6.58 -11.45
N GLY A 281 -8.22 5.90 -10.35
CA GLY A 281 -7.16 6.23 -9.37
C GLY A 281 -5.74 6.20 -9.95
N ASN A 282 -5.46 5.31 -10.91
CA ASN A 282 -4.16 5.30 -11.59
C ASN A 282 -3.90 6.58 -12.39
N ASN A 283 -4.92 7.14 -13.04
CA ASN A 283 -4.80 8.42 -13.76
C ASN A 283 -4.65 9.59 -12.79
N ASN A 284 -5.38 9.60 -11.67
CA ASN A 284 -5.25 10.61 -10.63
C ASN A 284 -3.80 10.70 -10.14
N THR A 285 -3.24 9.58 -9.69
CA THR A 285 -1.88 9.56 -9.12
C THR A 285 -0.80 9.90 -10.13
N ARG A 286 -0.97 9.52 -11.40
CA ARG A 286 -0.08 9.92 -12.50
C ARG A 286 -0.17 11.41 -12.79
N ALA A 287 -1.38 12.00 -12.75
CA ALA A 287 -1.55 13.44 -12.92
C ALA A 287 -0.80 14.24 -11.84
N TYR A 288 -0.83 13.77 -10.57
CA TYR A 288 -0.06 14.38 -9.48
C TYR A 288 1.46 14.29 -9.73
N CYS A 289 1.93 13.14 -10.22
CA CYS A 289 3.33 12.98 -10.61
C CYS A 289 3.73 13.93 -11.74
N ILE A 290 2.89 14.06 -12.76
CA ILE A 290 3.14 14.92 -13.93
C ILE A 290 3.19 16.40 -13.53
N LEU A 291 2.38 16.83 -12.58
CA LEU A 291 2.45 18.19 -12.02
C LEU A 291 3.84 18.47 -11.43
N GLN A 292 4.40 17.52 -10.67
CA GLN A 292 5.74 17.65 -10.11
C GLN A 292 6.85 17.59 -11.17
N LEU A 293 6.67 16.78 -12.21
CA LEU A 293 7.59 16.76 -13.36
C LEU A 293 7.58 18.08 -14.14
N ALA A 294 6.40 18.67 -14.35
CA ALA A 294 6.25 19.94 -15.05
C ALA A 294 6.94 21.09 -14.29
N LEU A 295 6.93 21.06 -12.98
CA LEU A 295 7.55 22.08 -12.12
C LEU A 295 9.03 21.79 -11.76
N GLY A 296 9.59 20.66 -12.18
CA GLY A 296 10.97 20.29 -11.89
C GLY A 296 11.23 20.00 -10.39
N ASN A 297 10.23 19.60 -9.64
CA ASN A 297 10.30 19.40 -8.19
C ASN A 297 10.75 17.98 -7.78
N MET A 298 11.24 17.16 -8.71
CA MET A 298 11.66 15.79 -8.43
C MET A 298 13.17 15.68 -8.26
N GLY A 299 13.59 14.90 -7.26
CA GLY A 299 15.01 14.70 -6.94
C GLY A 299 15.64 15.88 -6.19
N THR A 300 14.84 16.68 -5.53
CA THR A 300 15.30 17.84 -4.76
C THR A 300 14.69 17.83 -3.35
N SER A 301 15.47 18.29 -2.38
CA SER A 301 15.01 18.46 -0.99
C SER A 301 13.88 19.51 -0.93
N GLY A 302 12.83 19.21 -0.19
CA GLY A 302 11.61 20.03 -0.09
C GLY A 302 10.64 19.87 -1.26
N GLY A 303 11.00 19.08 -2.26
CA GLY A 303 10.14 18.72 -3.40
C GLY A 303 9.49 17.35 -3.25
N GLY A 304 9.37 16.66 -4.37
CA GLY A 304 8.93 15.28 -4.44
C GLY A 304 7.42 15.05 -4.29
N THR A 305 7.07 13.78 -4.27
CA THR A 305 5.72 13.29 -4.00
C THR A 305 5.71 12.52 -2.69
N ASN A 306 5.02 13.06 -1.70
CA ASN A 306 4.99 12.53 -0.35
C ASN A 306 3.66 11.80 -0.10
N ILE A 307 3.70 10.47 -0.20
CA ILE A 307 2.55 9.60 -0.11
C ILE A 307 2.40 9.10 1.32
N PHE A 308 1.36 9.57 2.01
CA PHE A 308 1.11 9.20 3.39
C PHE A 308 0.27 7.93 3.46
N ARG A 309 0.92 6.79 3.72
CA ARG A 309 0.25 5.49 3.84
C ARG A 309 -0.37 5.31 5.23
N GLY A 310 -1.45 4.53 5.30
CA GLY A 310 -2.27 4.41 6.51
C GLY A 310 -1.71 3.47 7.57
N HIS A 311 -1.42 2.21 7.20
CA HIS A 311 -0.99 1.19 8.16
C HIS A 311 0.51 1.24 8.45
N CYS A 312 0.90 0.75 9.64
CA CYS A 312 2.27 0.85 10.14
C CYS A 312 3.32 0.12 9.29
N ASN A 313 2.96 -0.97 8.61
CA ASN A 313 3.85 -1.72 7.71
C ASN A 313 3.27 -1.97 6.33
N VAL A 314 2.35 -1.13 5.86
CA VAL A 314 1.80 -1.29 4.49
C VAL A 314 2.87 -1.13 3.42
N GLN A 315 3.89 -0.29 3.65
CA GLN A 315 5.04 -0.20 2.75
C GLN A 315 5.81 -1.52 2.76
N GLY A 316 6.21 -2.01 3.93
CA GLY A 316 7.00 -3.23 4.06
C GLY A 316 6.28 -4.48 3.54
N ALA A 317 5.03 -4.74 3.93
CA ALA A 317 4.28 -5.88 3.44
C ALA A 317 4.11 -5.87 1.91
N THR A 318 3.98 -4.68 1.31
CA THR A 318 3.99 -4.51 -0.16
C THR A 318 5.36 -4.82 -0.74
N ASP A 319 6.43 -4.32 -0.14
CA ASP A 319 7.82 -4.56 -0.56
C ASP A 319 8.18 -6.05 -0.47
N LEU A 320 7.67 -6.75 0.55
CA LEU A 320 7.87 -8.20 0.75
C LEU A 320 6.93 -9.06 -0.11
N GLY A 321 6.16 -8.45 -1.00
CA GLY A 321 5.44 -9.13 -2.06
C GLY A 321 4.15 -9.84 -1.63
N VAL A 322 3.51 -9.45 -0.53
CA VAL A 322 2.18 -9.97 -0.15
C VAL A 322 1.10 -9.41 -1.09
N LEU A 323 1.25 -9.70 -2.36
CA LEU A 323 0.39 -9.21 -3.45
C LEU A 323 0.21 -10.31 -4.50
N SER A 324 -0.96 -10.34 -5.10
CA SER A 324 -1.34 -11.37 -6.08
C SER A 324 -0.55 -11.34 -7.40
N HIS A 325 0.29 -10.33 -7.63
CA HIS A 325 0.97 -10.10 -8.92
C HIS A 325 2.49 -9.96 -8.81
N THR A 326 3.09 -10.21 -7.65
CA THR A 326 4.54 -10.03 -7.48
C THR A 326 5.12 -10.97 -6.42
N LEU A 327 6.43 -11.17 -6.52
CA LEU A 327 7.29 -11.75 -5.48
C LEU A 327 7.98 -10.64 -4.69
N PRO A 328 8.62 -10.94 -3.55
CA PRO A 328 9.32 -9.93 -2.75
C PRO A 328 10.24 -9.05 -3.59
N GLY A 329 10.34 -7.76 -3.28
CA GLY A 329 11.14 -6.80 -4.03
C GLY A 329 10.55 -6.37 -5.38
N TYR A 330 9.26 -6.58 -5.62
CA TYR A 330 8.60 -6.24 -6.90
C TYR A 330 9.19 -6.97 -8.13
N TYR A 331 9.66 -8.18 -7.96
CA TYR A 331 10.23 -8.97 -9.05
C TYR A 331 9.21 -9.40 -10.12
N GLY A 332 7.89 -9.32 -9.83
CA GLY A 332 6.83 -9.85 -10.69
C GLY A 332 6.74 -11.37 -10.60
N LEU A 333 6.09 -12.00 -11.58
CA LEU A 333 5.81 -13.45 -11.63
C LEU A 333 6.41 -14.13 -12.85
N SER A 334 7.40 -13.51 -13.51
CA SER A 334 8.08 -14.14 -14.66
C SER A 334 8.89 -15.37 -14.22
N ALA A 335 9.18 -16.26 -15.17
CA ALA A 335 10.01 -17.43 -14.89
C ALA A 335 11.40 -17.06 -14.31
N GLY A 336 11.97 -15.93 -14.75
CA GLY A 336 13.23 -15.42 -14.21
C GLY A 336 13.10 -14.94 -12.74
N ALA A 337 11.97 -14.34 -12.38
CA ALA A 337 11.68 -13.92 -11.00
C ALA A 337 11.53 -15.14 -10.07
N TRP A 338 10.81 -16.16 -10.50
CA TRP A 338 10.68 -17.42 -9.76
C TRP A 338 12.01 -18.16 -9.63
N ALA A 339 12.81 -18.21 -10.69
CA ALA A 339 14.16 -18.80 -10.64
C ALA A 339 15.09 -18.04 -9.69
N HIS A 340 14.97 -16.71 -9.61
CA HIS A 340 15.70 -15.92 -8.64
C HIS A 340 15.32 -16.29 -7.20
N TRP A 341 14.02 -16.28 -6.88
CA TRP A 341 13.58 -16.60 -5.52
C TRP A 341 13.77 -18.05 -5.14
N ALA A 342 13.66 -19.00 -6.08
CA ALA A 342 14.05 -20.40 -5.83
C ALA A 342 15.53 -20.50 -5.39
N ARG A 343 16.44 -19.74 -6.02
CA ARG A 343 17.85 -19.69 -5.60
C ARG A 343 18.02 -19.05 -4.22
N VAL A 344 17.28 -17.98 -3.90
CA VAL A 344 17.33 -17.34 -2.57
C VAL A 344 16.87 -18.31 -1.48
N TRP A 345 15.81 -19.07 -1.75
CA TRP A 345 15.26 -20.08 -0.84
C TRP A 345 16.04 -21.40 -0.83
N GLU A 346 17.02 -21.56 -1.71
CA GLU A 346 17.73 -22.82 -1.98
C GLU A 346 16.77 -23.98 -2.27
N GLU A 347 15.67 -23.67 -2.99
CA GLU A 347 14.63 -24.61 -3.33
C GLU A 347 14.72 -25.02 -4.81
N ASP A 348 14.23 -26.22 -5.09
CA ASP A 348 14.08 -26.73 -6.45
C ASP A 348 12.97 -25.95 -7.18
N GLY A 349 13.32 -25.26 -8.24
CA GLY A 349 12.38 -24.48 -9.05
C GLY A 349 11.29 -25.32 -9.71
N ASP A 350 11.60 -26.57 -10.08
CA ASP A 350 10.62 -27.49 -10.67
C ASP A 350 9.64 -28.01 -9.60
N TRP A 351 10.12 -28.25 -8.39
CA TRP A 351 9.26 -28.57 -7.27
C TRP A 351 8.29 -27.43 -6.95
N LEU A 352 8.78 -26.19 -6.84
CA LEU A 352 7.92 -25.01 -6.63
C LEU A 352 6.88 -24.85 -7.74
N LYS A 353 7.30 -25.02 -9.00
CA LYS A 353 6.39 -24.96 -10.14
C LYS A 353 5.33 -26.05 -10.08
N GLY A 354 5.69 -27.24 -9.63
CA GLY A 354 4.81 -28.38 -9.46
C GLY A 354 3.73 -28.21 -8.40
N GLN A 355 3.85 -27.17 -7.52
CA GLN A 355 2.80 -26.84 -6.54
C GLN A 355 1.60 -26.10 -7.17
N PHE A 356 1.79 -25.45 -8.34
CA PHE A 356 0.78 -24.66 -9.02
C PHE A 356 0.03 -25.46 -10.09
N ASP A 357 -1.26 -25.16 -10.23
CA ASP A 357 -2.07 -25.72 -11.30
C ASP A 357 -1.66 -25.21 -12.70
N VAL A 358 -2.08 -25.97 -13.70
CA VAL A 358 -1.93 -25.67 -15.11
C VAL A 358 -3.30 -25.46 -15.73
N VAL A 359 -3.51 -24.33 -16.40
CA VAL A 359 -4.74 -24.01 -17.14
C VAL A 359 -4.42 -23.91 -18.63
N LYS A 360 -5.46 -23.99 -19.46
CA LYS A 360 -5.33 -23.75 -20.91
C LYS A 360 -5.51 -22.27 -21.21
N ASP A 361 -4.64 -21.71 -22.05
CA ASP A 361 -4.85 -20.38 -22.62
C ASP A 361 -5.89 -20.41 -23.75
N ALA A 362 -6.22 -19.25 -24.32
CA ALA A 362 -7.20 -19.12 -25.40
C ALA A 362 -6.83 -19.88 -26.67
N GLN A 363 -5.57 -20.30 -26.82
CA GLN A 363 -5.04 -21.10 -27.93
C GLN A 363 -4.94 -22.60 -27.56
N GLY A 364 -5.42 -22.99 -26.37
CA GLY A 364 -5.38 -24.36 -25.87
C GLY A 364 -4.00 -24.83 -25.36
N LYS A 365 -3.03 -23.91 -25.19
CA LYS A 365 -1.69 -24.21 -24.70
C LYS A 365 -1.67 -24.17 -23.18
N ASP A 366 -0.91 -25.09 -22.57
CA ASP A 366 -0.71 -25.15 -21.13
C ASP A 366 -0.02 -23.92 -20.58
N LYS A 367 -0.58 -23.35 -19.52
CA LYS A 367 -0.08 -22.17 -18.81
C LYS A 367 -0.12 -22.39 -17.31
N SER A 368 1.03 -22.39 -16.68
CA SER A 368 1.13 -22.53 -15.22
C SER A 368 0.58 -21.28 -14.54
N LEU A 369 -0.26 -21.46 -13.53
CA LEU A 369 -0.77 -20.40 -12.68
C LEU A 369 0.33 -19.71 -11.87
N GLN A 370 1.50 -20.34 -11.73
CA GLN A 370 2.69 -19.72 -11.14
C GLN A 370 3.04 -18.36 -11.81
N ASN A 371 2.87 -18.26 -13.13
CA ASN A 371 3.24 -17.07 -13.89
C ASN A 371 2.06 -16.10 -14.14
N LEU A 372 0.89 -16.41 -13.59
CA LEU A 372 -0.30 -15.57 -13.68
C LEU A 372 -0.58 -14.84 -12.37
N THR A 373 -1.07 -13.63 -12.50
CA THR A 373 -1.58 -12.88 -11.35
C THR A 373 -2.73 -13.63 -10.69
N GLY A 374 -2.73 -13.69 -9.36
CA GLY A 374 -3.86 -14.18 -8.59
C GLY A 374 -5.05 -13.20 -8.60
N ILE A 375 -6.13 -13.58 -7.96
CA ILE A 375 -7.29 -12.72 -7.72
C ILE A 375 -6.89 -11.67 -6.69
N PRO A 376 -7.07 -10.36 -6.94
CA PRO A 376 -6.81 -9.33 -5.94
C PRO A 376 -7.85 -9.35 -4.82
N VAL A 377 -7.49 -8.89 -3.62
CA VAL A 377 -8.38 -8.93 -2.45
C VAL A 377 -9.70 -8.17 -2.66
N SER A 378 -9.71 -7.11 -3.44
CA SER A 378 -10.93 -6.39 -3.83
C SER A 378 -11.95 -7.27 -4.58
N ARG A 379 -11.50 -8.35 -5.22
CA ARG A 379 -12.28 -9.23 -6.10
C ARG A 379 -12.44 -10.66 -5.59
N TRP A 380 -12.01 -10.99 -4.35
CA TRP A 380 -12.17 -12.34 -3.82
C TRP A 380 -13.63 -12.78 -3.73
N ILE A 381 -14.56 -11.84 -3.50
CA ILE A 381 -16.01 -12.07 -3.52
C ILE A 381 -16.43 -12.69 -4.86
N ASP A 382 -15.94 -12.12 -5.96
CA ASP A 382 -16.20 -12.64 -7.30
C ASP A 382 -15.56 -14.01 -7.51
N GLY A 383 -14.39 -14.25 -6.91
CA GLY A 383 -13.74 -15.58 -6.91
C GLY A 383 -14.58 -16.68 -6.24
N VAL A 384 -15.51 -16.31 -5.36
CA VAL A 384 -16.45 -17.23 -4.72
C VAL A 384 -17.78 -17.31 -5.50
N LEU A 385 -18.32 -16.16 -5.93
CA LEU A 385 -19.67 -16.05 -6.49
C LEU A 385 -19.74 -16.30 -8.00
N GLU A 386 -18.65 -15.96 -8.75
CA GLU A 386 -18.64 -16.07 -10.21
C GLU A 386 -18.65 -17.53 -10.66
N ASP A 387 -19.21 -17.78 -11.86
CA ASP A 387 -19.13 -19.09 -12.48
C ASP A 387 -17.69 -19.41 -12.89
N PRO A 388 -17.14 -20.59 -12.56
CA PRO A 388 -15.79 -20.98 -12.97
C PRO A 388 -15.54 -20.86 -14.48
N ASP A 389 -16.53 -21.05 -15.32
CA ASP A 389 -16.43 -20.88 -16.78
C ASP A 389 -16.14 -19.44 -17.19
N ASN A 390 -16.49 -18.47 -16.33
CA ASN A 390 -16.18 -17.05 -16.54
C ASN A 390 -14.82 -16.62 -15.96
N MET A 391 -14.19 -17.50 -15.17
CA MET A 391 -12.88 -17.27 -14.57
C MET A 391 -11.79 -18.07 -15.28
N ASP A 392 -10.53 -17.62 -15.15
CA ASP A 392 -9.37 -18.42 -15.57
C ASP A 392 -8.81 -19.21 -14.36
N ASN A 393 -9.66 -19.72 -13.50
CA ASN A 393 -9.33 -20.56 -12.35
C ASN A 393 -9.84 -21.99 -12.60
N PRO A 394 -9.16 -23.02 -12.03
CA PRO A 394 -9.65 -24.40 -12.09
C PRO A 394 -10.99 -24.61 -11.40
N ASP A 395 -11.22 -23.90 -10.28
CA ASP A 395 -12.44 -23.95 -9.49
C ASP A 395 -12.68 -22.62 -8.75
N LYS A 396 -13.78 -22.49 -8.04
CA LYS A 396 -14.09 -21.35 -7.15
C LYS A 396 -13.17 -21.31 -5.94
N VAL A 397 -13.09 -20.14 -5.31
CA VAL A 397 -12.52 -20.03 -3.97
C VAL A 397 -13.47 -20.70 -2.98
N ARG A 398 -13.01 -21.73 -2.29
CA ARG A 398 -13.76 -22.57 -1.33
C ARG A 398 -13.36 -22.35 0.11
N ALA A 399 -12.13 -21.90 0.35
CA ALA A 399 -11.67 -21.56 1.69
C ALA A 399 -10.96 -20.22 1.72
N MET A 400 -11.10 -19.49 2.81
CA MET A 400 -10.46 -18.20 3.02
C MET A 400 -9.80 -18.09 4.37
N VAL A 401 -8.56 -17.63 4.38
CA VAL A 401 -7.81 -17.27 5.58
C VAL A 401 -7.70 -15.76 5.65
N LEU A 402 -8.35 -15.16 6.63
CA LEU A 402 -8.27 -13.74 6.97
C LEU A 402 -7.22 -13.58 8.09
N TRP A 403 -6.00 -13.22 7.69
CA TRP A 403 -4.88 -13.13 8.62
C TRP A 403 -4.50 -11.68 8.88
N GLY A 404 -5.04 -11.11 9.95
CA GLY A 404 -4.86 -9.71 10.30
C GLY A 404 -5.60 -8.75 9.36
N HIS A 405 -6.81 -9.12 8.90
CA HIS A 405 -7.59 -8.33 7.96
C HIS A 405 -9.07 -8.31 8.35
N ALA A 406 -9.63 -7.11 8.48
CA ALA A 406 -11.05 -6.91 8.77
C ALA A 406 -11.83 -6.57 7.49
N PRO A 407 -12.87 -7.34 7.15
CA PRO A 407 -13.58 -7.19 5.87
C PRO A 407 -14.43 -5.94 5.76
N ASN A 408 -14.77 -5.27 6.87
CA ASN A 408 -15.49 -4.00 6.86
C ASN A 408 -14.71 -2.87 6.14
N SER A 409 -13.42 -3.07 5.86
CA SER A 409 -12.61 -2.17 5.04
C SER A 409 -12.80 -2.33 3.52
N GLN A 410 -13.62 -3.29 3.07
CA GLN A 410 -13.91 -3.56 1.66
C GLN A 410 -15.37 -3.22 1.33
N THR A 411 -15.62 -2.85 0.07
CA THR A 411 -16.97 -2.58 -0.45
C THR A 411 -17.81 -3.86 -0.61
N ARG A 412 -19.09 -3.73 -0.96
CA ARG A 412 -19.99 -4.86 -1.27
C ARG A 412 -20.23 -5.79 -0.08
N GLN A 413 -20.42 -5.24 1.12
CA GLN A 413 -20.58 -6.03 2.37
C GLN A 413 -21.71 -7.05 2.31
N LYS A 414 -22.81 -6.75 1.62
CA LYS A 414 -23.95 -7.65 1.44
C LYS A 414 -23.59 -8.88 0.60
N GLU A 415 -22.90 -8.67 -0.52
CA GLU A 415 -22.40 -9.78 -1.35
C GLU A 415 -21.28 -10.55 -0.65
N MET A 416 -20.45 -9.84 0.11
CA MET A 416 -19.41 -10.44 0.94
C MET A 416 -19.99 -11.41 1.98
N LYS A 417 -21.10 -11.04 2.63
CA LYS A 417 -21.82 -11.95 3.52
C LYS A 417 -22.22 -13.23 2.77
N THR A 418 -22.82 -13.10 1.60
CA THR A 418 -23.19 -14.24 0.75
C THR A 418 -21.99 -15.10 0.37
N ALA A 419 -20.89 -14.46 -0.04
CA ALA A 419 -19.65 -15.17 -0.38
C ALA A 419 -19.08 -15.95 0.83
N MET A 420 -19.05 -15.34 2.01
CA MET A 420 -18.59 -16.00 3.24
C MET A 420 -19.47 -17.22 3.60
N GLU A 421 -20.78 -17.15 3.35
CA GLU A 421 -21.70 -18.26 3.59
C GLU A 421 -21.49 -19.43 2.63
N MET A 422 -20.97 -19.18 1.43
CA MET A 422 -20.72 -20.21 0.41
C MET A 422 -19.37 -20.91 0.58
N LEU A 423 -18.46 -20.40 1.42
CA LEU A 423 -17.17 -21.05 1.66
C LEU A 423 -17.36 -22.39 2.40
N ASP A 424 -16.51 -23.36 2.16
CA ASP A 424 -16.44 -24.57 2.97
C ASP A 424 -15.76 -24.28 4.31
N MET A 425 -14.74 -23.42 4.32
CA MET A 425 -13.96 -23.07 5.52
C MET A 425 -13.62 -21.58 5.55
N LEU A 426 -13.71 -20.98 6.74
CA LEU A 426 -13.30 -19.62 7.04
C LEU A 426 -12.40 -19.62 8.27
N VAL A 427 -11.16 -19.13 8.13
CA VAL A 427 -10.20 -19.04 9.21
C VAL A 427 -9.83 -17.58 9.45
N VAL A 428 -9.91 -17.13 10.69
CA VAL A 428 -9.52 -15.78 11.14
C VAL A 428 -8.34 -15.90 12.08
N VAL A 429 -7.22 -15.30 11.73
CA VAL A 429 -6.02 -15.22 12.56
C VAL A 429 -5.81 -13.77 12.93
N ASP A 430 -6.09 -13.39 14.17
CA ASP A 430 -6.07 -11.99 14.60
C ASP A 430 -6.02 -11.92 16.13
N PRO A 431 -5.49 -10.86 16.76
CA PRO A 431 -5.65 -10.65 18.20
C PRO A 431 -7.11 -10.45 18.64
N TYR A 432 -8.00 -10.02 17.74
CA TYR A 432 -9.42 -9.77 17.97
C TYR A 432 -10.28 -10.56 16.96
N PRO A 433 -11.54 -10.92 17.30
CA PRO A 433 -12.37 -11.70 16.38
C PRO A 433 -12.70 -10.99 15.07
N THR A 434 -12.68 -9.66 15.05
CA THR A 434 -13.03 -8.78 13.94
C THR A 434 -14.46 -9.01 13.40
N VAL A 435 -14.91 -8.18 12.48
CA VAL A 435 -16.17 -8.36 11.76
C VAL A 435 -16.19 -9.66 10.95
N SER A 436 -15.03 -10.24 10.67
CA SER A 436 -14.91 -11.53 9.96
C SER A 436 -15.64 -12.67 10.67
N ALA A 437 -15.69 -12.64 11.99
CA ALA A 437 -16.34 -13.68 12.79
C ALA A 437 -17.87 -13.64 12.75
N ILE A 438 -18.46 -12.49 12.37
CA ILE A 438 -19.88 -12.22 12.60
C ILE A 438 -20.68 -11.81 11.37
N LEU A 439 -20.03 -11.42 10.28
CA LEU A 439 -20.71 -10.90 9.09
C LEU A 439 -21.60 -11.93 8.37
N HIS A 440 -21.47 -13.20 8.71
CA HIS A 440 -22.18 -14.34 8.10
C HIS A 440 -23.08 -15.08 9.11
N ASP A 441 -23.96 -15.95 8.60
CA ASP A 441 -24.86 -16.81 9.40
C ASP A 441 -24.37 -18.29 9.46
N ARG A 442 -23.09 -18.54 9.19
CA ARG A 442 -22.50 -19.89 9.28
C ARG A 442 -22.62 -20.44 10.69
N THR A 443 -22.96 -21.72 10.79
CA THR A 443 -23.04 -22.46 12.05
C THR A 443 -21.80 -23.30 12.33
N ASP A 444 -21.04 -23.62 11.27
CA ASP A 444 -19.89 -24.52 11.31
C ASP A 444 -18.78 -24.08 10.35
N GLY A 445 -17.60 -24.65 10.47
CA GLY A 445 -16.46 -24.41 9.55
C GLY A 445 -15.85 -23.00 9.67
N VAL A 446 -15.98 -22.36 10.81
CA VAL A 446 -15.34 -21.07 11.14
C VAL A 446 -14.40 -21.27 12.31
N TYR A 447 -13.15 -20.80 12.15
CA TYR A 447 -12.10 -20.90 13.16
C TYR A 447 -11.55 -19.52 13.51
N LEU A 448 -11.29 -19.26 14.78
CA LEU A 448 -10.65 -18.07 15.31
C LEU A 448 -9.35 -18.48 15.99
N LEU A 449 -8.22 -17.95 15.55
CA LEU A 449 -6.89 -18.24 16.07
C LEU A 449 -6.29 -16.96 16.68
N PRO A 450 -5.96 -16.94 17.98
CA PRO A 450 -5.44 -15.76 18.67
C PRO A 450 -3.99 -15.48 18.26
N ALA A 451 -3.76 -14.40 17.50
CA ALA A 451 -2.42 -13.90 17.20
C ALA A 451 -1.91 -12.95 18.30
N CYS A 452 -0.59 -12.81 18.36
CA CYS A 452 0.08 -11.83 19.21
C CYS A 452 -0.10 -10.40 18.69
N THR A 453 -0.05 -9.42 19.59
CA THR A 453 0.12 -8.02 19.23
C THR A 453 1.61 -7.70 18.98
N GLN A 454 1.90 -6.53 18.41
CA GLN A 454 3.26 -6.07 18.13
C GLN A 454 4.15 -5.93 19.38
N PHE A 455 3.60 -5.90 20.58
CA PHE A 455 4.35 -5.81 21.83
C PHE A 455 4.82 -7.18 22.35
N GLU A 456 4.23 -8.24 21.84
CA GLU A 456 4.44 -9.63 22.23
C GLU A 456 5.38 -10.38 21.28
N THR A 457 5.85 -9.70 20.24
CA THR A 457 6.73 -10.25 19.22
C THR A 457 7.79 -9.23 18.83
N ARG A 458 8.80 -9.66 18.08
CA ARG A 458 9.86 -8.82 17.54
C ARG A 458 9.85 -8.85 16.02
N GLY A 459 10.45 -7.85 15.37
CA GLY A 459 10.59 -7.78 13.93
C GLY A 459 10.74 -6.36 13.45
N SER A 460 10.93 -6.20 12.15
CA SER A 460 11.07 -4.89 11.54
C SER A 460 9.79 -4.41 10.85
N VAL A 461 9.67 -3.11 10.65
CA VAL A 461 8.64 -2.49 9.83
C VAL A 461 9.26 -1.42 8.93
N THR A 462 8.65 -1.19 7.77
CA THR A 462 9.07 -0.14 6.83
C THR A 462 8.03 0.98 6.82
N ALA A 463 8.44 2.17 7.22
CA ALA A 463 7.60 3.36 7.21
C ALA A 463 7.32 3.85 5.78
N SER A 464 6.32 4.73 5.61
CA SER A 464 5.95 5.30 4.30
C SER A 464 7.12 5.92 3.54
N ASN A 465 8.04 6.56 4.25
CA ASN A 465 9.25 7.17 3.70
C ASN A 465 10.41 6.18 3.48
N ARG A 466 10.12 4.89 3.41
CA ARG A 466 11.06 3.81 3.07
C ARG A 466 12.10 3.47 4.14
N SER A 467 12.00 4.06 5.34
CA SER A 467 12.89 3.77 6.46
C SER A 467 12.45 2.54 7.24
N PHE A 468 13.42 1.71 7.60
CA PHE A 468 13.22 0.57 8.48
C PHE A 468 13.24 0.98 9.95
N GLN A 469 12.44 0.30 10.75
CA GLN A 469 12.43 0.40 12.20
C GLN A 469 12.38 -1.01 12.81
N TRP A 470 13.27 -1.31 13.72
CA TRP A 470 13.23 -2.56 14.49
C TRP A 470 12.37 -2.39 15.73
N ARG A 471 11.64 -3.44 16.07
CA ARG A 471 10.85 -3.53 17.30
C ARG A 471 11.26 -4.77 18.07
N ASP A 472 11.58 -4.59 19.35
CA ASP A 472 11.84 -5.69 20.25
C ASP A 472 10.54 -6.10 20.97
N LYS A 473 10.49 -7.34 21.40
CA LYS A 473 9.43 -7.85 22.27
C LYS A 473 9.45 -7.10 23.60
N VAL A 474 8.32 -6.56 24.01
CA VAL A 474 8.16 -5.79 25.26
C VAL A 474 7.61 -6.66 26.38
N VAL A 475 6.66 -7.54 26.07
CA VAL A 475 5.98 -8.44 27.01
C VAL A 475 5.86 -9.84 26.40
N ASP A 476 5.69 -10.84 27.24
CA ASP A 476 5.36 -12.20 26.78
C ASP A 476 3.94 -12.25 26.21
N PRO A 477 3.67 -13.19 25.28
CA PRO A 477 2.33 -13.42 24.75
C PRO A 477 1.29 -13.57 25.84
N LEU A 478 0.16 -12.86 25.69
CA LEU A 478 -0.96 -12.96 26.61
C LEU A 478 -1.87 -14.12 26.20
N PHE A 479 -2.44 -14.78 27.23
CA PHE A 479 -3.33 -15.91 27.02
C PHE A 479 -2.64 -17.06 26.28
N GLU A 480 -3.33 -17.63 25.29
CA GLU A 480 -2.78 -18.66 24.38
C GLU A 480 -2.41 -18.09 23.03
N SER A 481 -2.22 -16.75 22.91
CA SER A 481 -1.85 -16.15 21.62
C SER A 481 -0.44 -16.55 21.20
N LEU A 482 -0.25 -16.72 19.89
CA LEU A 482 1.03 -17.06 19.28
C LEU A 482 1.45 -16.00 18.25
N PRO A 483 2.76 -15.76 18.11
CA PRO A 483 3.27 -14.94 17.00
C PRO A 483 2.88 -15.55 15.65
N ASP A 484 2.56 -14.71 14.66
CA ASP A 484 2.13 -15.15 13.33
C ASP A 484 3.11 -16.10 12.66
N HIS A 485 4.41 -15.87 12.80
CA HIS A 485 5.45 -16.74 12.25
C HIS A 485 5.48 -18.13 12.91
N VAL A 486 5.10 -18.22 14.17
CA VAL A 486 4.96 -19.52 14.87
C VAL A 486 3.71 -20.27 14.38
N ILE A 487 2.59 -19.56 14.19
CA ILE A 487 1.38 -20.15 13.61
C ILE A 487 1.66 -20.69 12.20
N MET A 488 2.40 -19.92 11.37
CA MET A 488 2.82 -20.39 10.04
C MET A 488 3.70 -21.63 10.12
N ALA A 489 4.65 -21.67 11.07
CA ALA A 489 5.52 -22.82 11.26
C ALA A 489 4.73 -24.09 11.68
N LYS A 490 3.72 -23.96 12.52
CA LYS A 490 2.83 -25.08 12.88
C LYS A 490 2.11 -25.64 11.64
N PHE A 491 1.56 -24.80 10.76
CA PHE A 491 0.97 -25.26 9.50
C PHE A 491 2.00 -25.89 8.57
N LEU A 492 3.21 -25.33 8.46
CA LEU A 492 4.29 -25.91 7.64
C LEU A 492 4.72 -27.28 8.16
N ASN A 493 4.78 -27.48 9.47
CA ASN A 493 5.01 -28.79 10.08
C ASN A 493 3.87 -29.79 9.75
N LYS A 494 2.60 -29.34 9.87
CA LYS A 494 1.42 -30.16 9.53
C LYS A 494 1.44 -30.61 8.07
N PHE A 495 1.85 -29.73 7.13
CA PHE A 495 1.93 -30.03 5.71
C PHE A 495 3.20 -30.80 5.30
N GLY A 496 4.15 -30.98 6.22
CA GLY A 496 5.42 -31.67 5.95
C GLY A 496 6.39 -30.86 5.08
N TRP A 497 6.28 -29.52 5.09
CA TRP A 497 7.12 -28.63 4.29
C TRP A 497 8.14 -27.83 5.11
N ALA A 498 8.15 -27.97 6.43
CA ALA A 498 8.99 -27.15 7.32
C ALA A 498 10.48 -27.25 6.99
N ASP A 499 11.02 -28.47 6.80
CA ASP A 499 12.45 -28.67 6.47
C ASP A 499 12.86 -27.99 5.15
N ARG A 500 11.96 -27.91 4.18
CA ARG A 500 12.21 -27.21 2.92
C ARG A 500 12.11 -25.69 3.10
N PHE A 501 11.06 -25.25 3.78
CA PHE A 501 10.77 -23.84 3.96
C PHE A 501 11.83 -23.13 4.80
N PHE A 502 12.29 -23.76 5.89
CA PHE A 502 13.25 -23.19 6.82
C PHE A 502 14.71 -23.54 6.53
N ARG A 503 15.03 -24.05 5.36
CA ARG A 503 16.39 -24.50 5.00
C ARG A 503 17.49 -23.44 5.26
N ASN A 504 17.17 -22.16 5.02
CA ASN A 504 18.06 -21.02 5.23
C ASN A 504 17.72 -20.18 6.46
N ILE A 505 16.76 -20.62 7.25
CA ILE A 505 16.25 -19.89 8.41
C ILE A 505 16.60 -20.72 9.65
N GLU A 506 17.34 -20.08 10.56
CA GLU A 506 17.63 -20.69 11.85
C GLU A 506 16.34 -20.84 12.65
N MET A 507 16.22 -21.97 13.35
CA MET A 507 15.09 -22.24 14.23
C MET A 507 15.53 -22.16 15.69
N GLU A 508 14.77 -21.45 16.53
CA GLU A 508 14.99 -21.38 17.98
C GLU A 508 14.50 -22.69 18.66
N ASP A 509 13.42 -23.23 18.11
CA ASP A 509 12.86 -24.56 18.42
C ASP A 509 12.11 -25.05 17.16
N PRO A 510 11.57 -26.30 17.12
CA PRO A 510 10.94 -26.84 15.90
C PRO A 510 9.77 -26.04 15.32
N GLU A 511 9.21 -25.08 16.08
CA GLU A 511 8.06 -24.26 15.67
C GLU A 511 8.35 -22.75 15.68
N THR A 512 9.55 -22.34 16.14
CA THR A 512 9.90 -20.92 16.29
C THR A 512 11.07 -20.53 15.38
N PRO A 513 10.80 -19.92 14.21
CA PRO A 513 11.86 -19.39 13.37
C PRO A 513 12.51 -18.15 13.98
N ASN A 514 13.83 -18.06 13.84
CA ASN A 514 14.59 -16.89 14.28
C ASN A 514 14.35 -15.71 13.33
N ILE A 515 13.77 -14.63 13.85
CA ILE A 515 13.33 -13.49 13.07
C ILE A 515 14.48 -12.77 12.36
N GLU A 516 15.65 -12.68 13.00
CA GLU A 516 16.82 -12.05 12.36
C GLU A 516 17.34 -12.90 11.20
N SER A 517 17.23 -14.22 11.30
CA SER A 517 17.57 -15.13 10.21
C SER A 517 16.61 -14.98 9.01
N VAL A 518 15.32 -14.74 9.26
CA VAL A 518 14.33 -14.41 8.22
C VAL A 518 14.71 -13.09 7.53
N THR A 519 15.09 -12.08 8.30
CA THR A 519 15.57 -10.79 7.74
C THR A 519 16.77 -11.02 6.82
N ARG A 520 17.75 -11.82 7.22
CA ARG A 520 18.93 -12.13 6.39
C ARG A 520 18.56 -12.89 5.11
N GLU A 521 17.54 -13.76 5.14
CA GLU A 521 17.08 -14.44 3.93
C GLU A 521 16.52 -13.45 2.90
N PHE A 522 15.62 -12.53 3.27
CA PHE A 522 15.12 -11.57 2.29
C PHE A 522 16.14 -10.50 1.90
N ASN A 523 17.04 -10.09 2.79
CA ASN A 523 18.15 -9.21 2.42
C ASN A 523 18.96 -9.80 1.28
N ARG A 524 19.18 -11.10 1.28
CA ARG A 524 19.95 -11.82 0.25
C ARG A 524 19.30 -11.78 -1.12
N GLY A 525 18.00 -11.55 -1.23
CA GLY A 525 17.23 -11.61 -2.48
C GLY A 525 16.69 -10.28 -2.99
N MET A 526 16.53 -9.26 -2.14
CA MET A 526 15.79 -8.04 -2.49
C MET A 526 16.71 -6.91 -3.00
N TRP A 527 17.35 -7.14 -4.14
CA TRP A 527 18.25 -6.18 -4.76
C TRP A 527 17.51 -5.03 -5.45
N THR A 528 16.36 -5.30 -6.04
CA THR A 528 15.60 -4.36 -6.87
C THR A 528 15.20 -3.06 -6.18
N ILE A 529 14.96 -3.13 -4.88
CA ILE A 529 14.62 -1.98 -4.04
C ILE A 529 15.65 -1.74 -2.93
N GLY A 530 16.77 -2.47 -2.95
CA GLY A 530 17.89 -2.23 -2.03
C GLY A 530 17.56 -2.49 -0.57
N TYR A 531 16.99 -3.67 -0.26
CA TYR A 531 16.88 -4.16 1.12
C TYR A 531 18.15 -4.86 1.60
N THR A 532 19.09 -5.06 0.71
CA THR A 532 20.30 -5.85 0.97
C THR A 532 21.22 -5.23 2.04
N GLY A 533 21.17 -3.91 2.21
CA GLY A 533 21.96 -3.20 3.22
C GLY A 533 21.28 -3.05 4.59
N GLN A 534 20.02 -3.43 4.70
CA GLN A 534 19.20 -3.23 5.91
C GLN A 534 19.29 -4.43 6.85
N SER A 535 20.50 -4.80 7.28
CA SER A 535 20.69 -5.91 8.21
C SER A 535 20.10 -5.65 9.59
N PRO A 536 19.70 -6.68 10.33
CA PRO A 536 19.20 -6.53 11.71
C PRO A 536 20.13 -5.72 12.60
N GLU A 537 21.44 -5.96 12.48
CA GLU A 537 22.46 -5.29 13.29
C GLU A 537 22.50 -3.79 13.03
N ARG A 538 22.49 -3.37 11.75
CA ARG A 538 22.49 -1.95 11.38
C ARG A 538 21.19 -1.26 11.84
N ILE A 539 20.06 -1.89 11.65
CA ILE A 539 18.78 -1.28 12.04
C ILE A 539 18.65 -1.18 13.57
N LYS A 540 19.04 -2.20 14.32
CA LYS A 540 19.08 -2.12 15.80
C LYS A 540 20.00 -1.02 16.28
N MET A 541 21.18 -0.90 15.69
CA MET A 541 22.14 0.17 16.00
C MET A 541 21.52 1.56 15.77
N HIS A 542 20.73 1.73 14.70
CA HIS A 542 20.01 3.00 14.47
C HIS A 542 18.96 3.26 15.55
N MET A 543 18.20 2.24 15.98
CA MET A 543 17.19 2.40 17.03
C MET A 543 17.83 2.74 18.39
N GLU A 544 18.99 2.19 18.69
CA GLU A 544 19.71 2.45 19.92
C GLU A 544 20.37 3.85 19.95
N ASN A 545 20.65 4.42 18.79
CA ASN A 545 21.38 5.67 18.63
C ASN A 545 20.55 6.80 17.97
N GLN A 546 19.23 6.81 18.16
CA GLN A 546 18.31 7.78 17.52
C GLN A 546 18.71 9.24 17.73
N HIS A 547 19.29 9.57 18.87
CA HIS A 547 19.72 10.90 19.26
C HIS A 547 20.89 11.45 18.41
N THR A 548 21.59 10.60 17.65
CA THR A 548 22.68 11.03 16.76
C THR A 548 22.22 11.53 15.40
N PHE A 549 20.96 11.29 15.05
CA PHE A 549 20.41 11.64 13.74
C PHE A 549 19.86 13.07 13.73
N ASP A 550 20.32 13.85 12.76
CA ASP A 550 19.81 15.18 12.52
C ASP A 550 18.30 15.16 12.16
N ARG A 551 17.55 16.06 12.79
CA ARG A 551 16.08 16.07 12.67
C ARG A 551 15.53 16.63 11.35
N THR A 552 16.41 17.15 10.49
CA THR A 552 16.04 17.69 9.18
C THR A 552 16.52 16.77 8.05
N THR A 553 17.79 16.40 8.08
CA THR A 553 18.43 15.59 7.03
C THR A 553 18.25 14.09 7.26
N LEU A 554 17.96 13.67 8.50
CA LEU A 554 17.96 12.28 8.97
C LEU A 554 19.33 11.59 8.88
N GLN A 555 20.43 12.34 8.67
CA GLN A 555 21.79 11.80 8.66
C GLN A 555 22.36 11.76 10.06
N ALA A 556 23.00 10.66 10.41
CA ALA A 556 23.73 10.54 11.67
C ALA A 556 25.00 11.42 11.66
N ILE A 557 25.24 12.10 12.75
CA ILE A 557 26.41 12.95 12.98
C ILE A 557 27.18 12.39 14.18
N GLY A 558 28.25 11.67 13.91
CA GLY A 558 29.01 10.97 14.93
C GLY A 558 28.33 9.66 15.41
N GLY A 559 29.03 8.95 16.30
CA GLY A 559 28.54 7.67 16.83
C GLY A 559 28.71 6.51 15.86
N PRO A 560 28.14 5.34 16.18
CA PRO A 560 28.35 4.12 15.41
C PRO A 560 27.62 4.12 14.03
N ALA A 561 26.64 5.02 13.85
CA ALA A 561 25.89 5.17 12.60
C ALA A 561 26.35 6.36 11.74
N ASP A 562 27.50 6.97 12.06
CA ASP A 562 27.98 8.19 11.40
C ASP A 562 27.91 8.11 9.87
N GLY A 563 27.23 9.07 9.26
CA GLY A 563 27.01 9.15 7.81
C GLY A 563 25.81 8.38 7.28
N ASP A 564 25.24 7.41 8.00
CA ASP A 564 24.03 6.69 7.61
C ASP A 564 22.79 7.59 7.75
N TYR A 565 21.76 7.32 6.94
CA TYR A 565 20.44 7.95 7.09
C TYR A 565 19.52 7.08 7.97
N TYR A 566 18.77 7.70 8.87
CA TYR A 566 17.95 7.01 9.86
C TYR A 566 17.04 5.95 9.25
N GLY A 567 17.21 4.72 9.72
CA GLY A 567 16.43 3.56 9.23
C GLY A 567 16.84 3.11 7.83
N LEU A 568 17.98 3.57 7.29
CA LEU A 568 18.49 3.19 5.96
C LEU A 568 17.40 3.21 4.88
N PRO A 569 16.82 4.38 4.54
CA PRO A 569 15.74 4.45 3.55
C PRO A 569 16.15 3.76 2.26
N TRP A 570 15.32 2.79 1.81
CA TRP A 570 15.67 2.08 0.59
C TRP A 570 15.54 2.96 -0.68
N PRO A 571 16.30 2.74 -1.74
CA PRO A 571 17.38 1.78 -1.85
C PRO A 571 18.55 2.01 -0.88
N SER A 572 18.89 0.95 -0.12
CA SER A 572 20.12 0.89 0.67
C SER A 572 20.78 -0.43 0.33
N TRP A 573 21.77 -0.37 -0.55
CA TRP A 573 22.48 -1.56 -0.97
C TRP A 573 23.60 -1.90 0.01
N GLY A 574 23.87 -3.18 0.19
CA GLY A 574 24.91 -3.63 1.08
C GLY A 574 25.41 -5.02 0.78
N SER A 575 26.68 -5.21 1.03
CA SER A 575 27.36 -6.49 1.10
C SER A 575 28.30 -6.43 2.29
N ALA A 576 29.11 -7.46 2.50
CA ALA A 576 30.14 -7.43 3.54
C ALA A 576 31.09 -6.25 3.39
N GLU A 577 31.32 -5.79 2.16
CA GLU A 577 32.28 -4.74 1.81
C GLU A 577 31.63 -3.38 1.52
N MET A 578 30.38 -3.35 1.11
CA MET A 578 29.66 -2.13 0.77
C MET A 578 28.64 -1.76 1.84
N LYS A 579 28.76 -0.57 2.41
CA LYS A 579 27.80 0.00 3.37
C LYS A 579 27.18 1.24 2.76
N HIS A 580 26.15 1.05 1.93
CA HIS A 580 25.41 2.17 1.39
C HIS A 580 24.56 2.83 2.49
N PRO A 581 24.58 4.19 2.61
CA PRO A 581 24.00 4.91 3.75
C PRO A 581 22.46 4.99 3.72
N GLY A 582 21.82 4.50 2.65
CA GLY A 582 20.40 4.72 2.36
C GLY A 582 20.15 5.91 1.43
N THR A 583 18.93 6.01 0.92
CA THR A 583 18.51 7.03 -0.06
C THR A 583 17.33 7.82 0.50
N PRO A 584 17.55 8.91 1.23
CA PRO A 584 16.47 9.67 1.86
C PRO A 584 15.56 10.38 0.83
N ASN A 585 16.16 10.89 -0.26
CA ASN A 585 15.46 11.51 -1.38
C ASN A 585 15.73 10.70 -2.65
N LEU A 586 14.69 10.10 -3.21
CA LEU A 586 14.80 9.42 -4.50
C LEU A 586 15.07 10.45 -5.61
N TYR A 587 15.93 10.03 -6.54
CA TYR A 587 16.26 10.77 -7.78
C TYR A 587 17.09 12.05 -7.56
N ASP A 588 17.79 12.14 -6.45
CA ASP A 588 18.67 13.24 -6.11
C ASP A 588 20.01 13.11 -6.86
N LEU A 589 20.21 13.94 -7.88
CA LEU A 589 21.44 14.02 -8.66
C LEU A 589 22.48 14.97 -8.07
N SER A 590 22.19 15.68 -6.97
CA SER A 590 23.13 16.53 -6.28
C SER A 590 24.15 15.75 -5.43
N LYS A 591 23.88 14.47 -5.20
CA LYS A 591 24.71 13.54 -4.42
C LYS A 591 25.28 12.45 -5.32
N ARG A 592 26.42 11.88 -4.89
CA ARG A 592 26.94 10.64 -5.47
C ARG A 592 25.99 9.46 -5.18
N VAL A 593 26.03 8.44 -6.04
CA VAL A 593 25.25 7.21 -5.81
C VAL A 593 25.68 6.53 -4.51
N SER A 594 26.99 6.51 -4.21
CA SER A 594 27.54 5.97 -2.96
C SER A 594 27.11 6.75 -1.70
N GLU A 595 26.62 7.98 -1.86
CA GLU A 595 26.12 8.87 -0.79
C GLU A 595 24.58 8.94 -0.73
N GLY A 596 23.88 8.12 -1.53
CA GLY A 596 22.42 8.11 -1.60
C GLY A 596 21.81 8.92 -2.74
N GLY A 597 22.61 9.34 -3.74
CA GLY A 597 22.12 9.92 -4.99
C GLY A 597 21.53 8.85 -5.92
N LEU A 598 20.55 9.22 -6.74
CA LEU A 598 19.89 8.32 -7.68
C LEU A 598 19.42 9.02 -8.95
N THR A 599 19.28 8.23 -10.01
CA THR A 599 18.61 8.60 -11.27
C THR A 599 17.21 7.98 -11.35
N PHE A 600 16.38 8.40 -12.29
CA PHE A 600 15.18 7.67 -12.65
C PHE A 600 15.57 6.29 -13.20
N ARG A 601 14.74 5.29 -12.91
CA ARG A 601 15.06 3.90 -13.21
C ARG A 601 14.61 3.51 -14.63
N ALA A 602 15.49 2.90 -15.41
CA ALA A 602 15.21 2.37 -16.75
C ALA A 602 14.41 1.04 -16.68
N ARG A 603 13.23 1.05 -16.07
CA ARG A 603 12.46 -0.15 -15.78
C ARG A 603 11.91 -0.86 -17.01
N PHE A 604 11.61 -0.14 -18.08
CA PHE A 604 10.88 -0.64 -19.25
C PHE A 604 11.69 -0.60 -20.55
N GLY A 605 13.01 -0.62 -20.40
CA GLY A 605 13.94 -0.55 -21.52
C GLY A 605 14.41 0.89 -21.79
N VAL A 606 15.21 1.02 -22.79
CA VAL A 606 15.95 2.26 -23.13
C VAL A 606 15.51 2.89 -24.45
N GLU A 607 14.58 2.25 -25.15
CA GLU A 607 14.04 2.74 -26.43
C GLU A 607 12.52 2.56 -26.50
N ARG A 608 11.83 3.52 -27.06
CA ARG A 608 10.41 3.48 -27.33
C ARG A 608 10.11 4.17 -28.66
N ASP A 609 9.55 3.43 -29.62
CA ASP A 609 9.11 3.94 -30.94
C ASP A 609 10.18 4.77 -31.66
N GLY A 610 11.46 4.41 -31.48
CA GLY A 610 12.62 5.11 -32.02
C GLY A 610 13.20 6.21 -31.11
N ASP A 611 12.54 6.55 -30.01
CA ASP A 611 13.03 7.51 -29.02
C ASP A 611 13.94 6.83 -27.98
N ASN A 612 15.04 7.50 -27.67
CA ASN A 612 15.92 7.08 -26.58
C ASN A 612 15.32 7.51 -25.23
N MET A 613 15.09 6.51 -24.36
CA MET A 613 14.54 6.73 -23.01
C MET A 613 15.63 7.02 -21.98
N LEU A 614 16.91 6.98 -22.34
CA LEU A 614 18.01 7.39 -21.47
C LEU A 614 18.09 8.92 -21.40
N ALA A 615 18.42 9.45 -20.24
CA ALA A 615 18.58 10.87 -20.05
C ALA A 615 19.99 11.30 -20.49
N GLU A 616 20.08 12.22 -21.46
CA GLU A 616 21.32 12.79 -21.94
C GLU A 616 21.82 13.86 -20.97
N GLY A 617 23.12 13.86 -20.65
CA GLY A 617 23.73 14.82 -19.74
C GLY A 617 23.18 14.81 -18.32
N VAL A 618 22.36 13.79 -17.97
CA VAL A 618 21.78 13.62 -16.65
C VAL A 618 22.35 12.36 -16.02
N TYR A 619 23.20 12.51 -15.06
CA TYR A 619 23.95 11.45 -14.39
C TYR A 619 24.16 11.79 -12.93
N SER A 620 24.49 10.81 -12.13
CA SER A 620 24.86 11.03 -10.73
C SER A 620 26.17 11.81 -10.64
N LYS A 621 26.27 12.68 -9.66
CA LYS A 621 27.45 13.51 -9.45
C LYS A 621 28.74 12.67 -9.42
N ASP A 622 29.75 13.10 -10.19
CA ASP A 622 31.06 12.47 -10.27
C ASP A 622 31.06 11.00 -10.73
N SER A 623 30.02 10.54 -11.44
CA SER A 623 30.03 9.21 -12.02
C SER A 623 30.96 9.12 -13.23
N ASP A 624 31.50 7.92 -13.48
CA ASP A 624 32.38 7.66 -14.63
C ASP A 624 31.62 7.67 -15.96
N ILE A 625 30.30 7.49 -15.94
CA ILE A 625 29.43 7.57 -17.11
C ILE A 625 28.59 8.84 -17.02
N GLN A 626 28.83 9.76 -17.93
CA GLN A 626 28.25 11.10 -17.87
C GLN A 626 26.96 11.28 -18.68
N ASP A 627 26.76 10.46 -19.68
CA ASP A 627 25.53 10.44 -20.47
C ASP A 627 24.63 9.27 -20.05
N GLY A 628 23.45 9.15 -20.64
CA GLY A 628 22.55 8.05 -20.39
C GLY A 628 23.21 6.68 -20.61
N TYR A 629 22.87 5.71 -19.77
CA TYR A 629 23.40 4.35 -19.84
C TYR A 629 22.33 3.32 -19.44
N PRO A 630 22.40 2.08 -19.97
CA PRO A 630 21.42 1.04 -19.65
C PRO A 630 21.66 0.41 -18.26
N GLU A 631 20.73 -0.47 -17.86
CA GLU A 631 20.90 -1.29 -16.65
C GLU A 631 22.14 -2.18 -16.73
N PHE A 632 22.88 -2.32 -15.63
CA PHE A 632 24.13 -3.09 -15.58
C PHE A 632 23.90 -4.61 -15.64
N THR A 633 24.66 -5.23 -16.51
CA THR A 633 24.82 -6.70 -16.61
C THR A 633 26.27 -7.07 -16.44
N MET A 634 26.58 -8.35 -16.22
CA MET A 634 27.94 -8.83 -16.20
C MET A 634 28.65 -8.56 -17.54
N GLN A 635 27.95 -8.69 -18.66
CA GLN A 635 28.53 -8.36 -19.98
C GLN A 635 28.92 -6.88 -20.05
N MET A 636 28.07 -5.99 -19.51
CA MET A 636 28.41 -4.56 -19.51
C MET A 636 29.65 -4.24 -18.65
N LEU A 637 29.82 -4.89 -17.50
CA LEU A 637 31.04 -4.77 -16.71
C LEU A 637 32.29 -5.20 -17.51
N ILE A 638 32.19 -6.30 -18.28
CA ILE A 638 33.25 -6.76 -19.15
C ILE A 638 33.58 -5.74 -20.25
N ASP A 639 32.55 -5.21 -20.92
CA ASP A 639 32.67 -4.22 -21.98
C ASP A 639 33.31 -2.91 -21.51
N LEU A 640 33.09 -2.54 -20.26
CA LEU A 640 33.70 -1.37 -19.60
C LEU A 640 35.08 -1.67 -18.97
N GLY A 641 35.49 -2.94 -18.90
CA GLY A 641 36.70 -3.36 -18.23
C GLY A 641 36.65 -3.30 -16.69
N TRP A 642 35.48 -3.22 -16.10
CA TRP A 642 35.26 -3.19 -14.65
C TRP A 642 35.11 -4.57 -14.03
N ASP A 643 34.99 -5.61 -14.82
CA ASP A 643 34.81 -6.99 -14.36
C ASP A 643 35.99 -7.51 -13.53
N ASN A 644 37.17 -6.91 -13.69
CA ASN A 644 38.38 -7.20 -12.90
C ASN A 644 38.28 -6.73 -11.44
N GLU A 645 37.33 -5.87 -11.11
CA GLU A 645 37.07 -5.40 -9.76
C GLU A 645 36.21 -6.35 -8.92
N LEU A 646 35.62 -7.35 -9.59
CA LEU A 646 34.89 -8.41 -8.90
C LEU A 646 35.85 -9.29 -8.10
N THR A 647 35.51 -9.60 -6.87
CA THR A 647 36.25 -10.62 -6.11
C THR A 647 36.05 -12.01 -6.72
N ALA A 648 36.94 -12.94 -6.41
CA ALA A 648 36.82 -14.32 -6.88
C ALA A 648 35.52 -15.00 -6.40
N ALA A 649 35.06 -14.65 -5.19
CA ALA A 649 33.83 -15.17 -4.64
C ALA A 649 32.59 -14.64 -5.39
N GLU A 650 32.54 -13.31 -5.65
CA GLU A 650 31.46 -12.70 -6.43
C GLU A 650 31.38 -13.30 -7.84
N ARG A 651 32.53 -13.40 -8.52
CA ARG A 651 32.60 -14.00 -9.86
C ARG A 651 32.12 -15.46 -9.87
N SER A 652 32.52 -16.26 -8.89
CA SER A 652 32.05 -17.65 -8.76
C SER A 652 30.55 -17.76 -8.66
N VAL A 653 29.90 -16.88 -7.89
CA VAL A 653 28.42 -16.84 -7.77
C VAL A 653 27.78 -16.45 -9.10
N ILE A 654 28.29 -15.39 -9.75
CA ILE A 654 27.78 -14.91 -11.05
C ILE A 654 27.87 -16.00 -12.12
N ASP A 655 29.03 -16.67 -12.22
CA ASP A 655 29.26 -17.75 -13.18
C ASP A 655 28.36 -18.97 -12.91
N GLY A 656 28.07 -19.26 -11.62
CA GLY A 656 27.19 -20.32 -11.20
C GLY A 656 25.69 -20.04 -11.47
N ILE A 657 25.30 -18.77 -11.68
CA ILE A 657 23.92 -18.39 -12.01
C ILE A 657 23.72 -18.44 -13.53
N ALA A 658 24.24 -17.46 -14.25
CA ALA A 658 24.05 -17.31 -15.69
C ALA A 658 25.29 -16.69 -16.40
N GLY A 659 26.41 -16.59 -15.71
CA GLY A 659 27.65 -16.01 -16.25
C GLY A 659 27.40 -14.58 -16.77
N VAL A 660 27.81 -14.31 -18.00
CA VAL A 660 27.68 -12.97 -18.61
C VAL A 660 26.24 -12.46 -18.75
N LYS A 661 25.22 -13.33 -18.67
CA LYS A 661 23.81 -12.97 -18.72
C LYS A 661 23.24 -12.60 -17.36
N THR A 662 24.02 -12.76 -16.29
CA THR A 662 23.60 -12.30 -14.95
C THR A 662 23.49 -10.78 -14.95
N ASN A 663 22.43 -10.24 -14.41
CA ASN A 663 22.24 -8.81 -14.23
C ASN A 663 22.25 -8.45 -12.74
N TRP A 664 22.33 -7.16 -12.45
CA TRP A 664 22.40 -6.62 -11.10
C TRP A 664 21.27 -7.08 -10.16
N LYS A 665 20.05 -7.42 -10.69
CA LYS A 665 18.91 -7.88 -9.88
C LYS A 665 18.95 -9.39 -9.59
N THR A 666 19.67 -10.18 -10.36
CA THR A 666 19.74 -11.63 -10.22
C THR A 666 21.07 -12.11 -9.67
N ASP A 667 22.04 -11.21 -9.52
CA ASP A 667 23.33 -11.45 -8.89
C ASP A 667 23.21 -11.55 -7.37
N LEU A 668 23.22 -12.79 -6.85
CA LEU A 668 23.17 -13.04 -5.40
C LEU A 668 24.46 -12.69 -4.66
N SER A 669 25.56 -12.39 -5.38
CA SER A 669 26.78 -11.89 -4.74
C SER A 669 26.74 -10.40 -4.43
N GLY A 670 25.93 -9.63 -5.18
CA GLY A 670 25.93 -8.18 -5.14
C GLY A 670 27.12 -7.50 -5.81
N GLY A 671 28.01 -8.27 -6.44
CA GLY A 671 29.24 -7.76 -7.06
C GLY A 671 28.96 -6.76 -8.18
N ILE A 672 27.96 -7.04 -9.05
CA ILE A 672 27.58 -6.13 -10.12
C ILE A 672 27.10 -4.78 -9.58
N GLN A 673 26.27 -4.78 -8.54
CA GLN A 673 25.82 -3.54 -7.88
C GLN A 673 26.99 -2.81 -7.21
N ARG A 674 27.83 -3.54 -6.48
CA ARG A 674 28.97 -2.96 -5.78
C ARG A 674 29.92 -2.24 -6.75
N VAL A 675 30.24 -2.87 -7.87
CA VAL A 675 31.11 -2.27 -8.88
C VAL A 675 30.44 -1.04 -9.52
N ALA A 676 29.18 -1.15 -9.93
CA ALA A 676 28.47 -0.01 -10.51
C ALA A 676 28.43 1.20 -9.56
N ILE A 677 28.17 0.98 -8.27
CA ILE A 677 28.11 2.05 -7.25
C ILE A 677 29.51 2.61 -6.97
N ALA A 678 30.55 1.80 -7.00
CA ALA A 678 31.94 2.29 -6.85
C ALA A 678 32.33 3.26 -7.97
N HIS A 679 31.75 3.08 -9.18
CA HIS A 679 31.90 4.01 -10.31
C HIS A 679 30.81 5.11 -10.34
N GLU A 680 30.13 5.34 -9.22
CA GLU A 680 29.08 6.36 -9.05
C GLU A 680 27.89 6.21 -10.00
N CYS A 681 27.60 4.99 -10.41
CA CYS A 681 26.53 4.65 -11.32
C CYS A 681 25.37 3.94 -10.59
N ALA A 682 24.13 4.33 -10.88
CA ALA A 682 22.97 3.55 -10.44
C ALA A 682 22.90 2.24 -11.26
N PRO A 683 22.82 1.06 -10.61
CA PRO A 683 22.92 -0.21 -11.32
C PRO A 683 21.75 -0.48 -12.29
N PHE A 684 20.67 0.27 -12.19
CA PHE A 684 19.46 0.19 -13.03
C PHE A 684 19.41 1.23 -14.16
N GLY A 685 20.50 1.90 -14.46
CA GLY A 685 20.60 2.86 -15.55
C GLY A 685 20.09 4.25 -15.23
N ASN A 686 20.25 5.14 -16.20
CA ASN A 686 19.86 6.56 -16.15
C ASN A 686 18.75 6.83 -17.17
N ALA A 687 17.48 6.80 -16.71
CA ALA A 687 16.32 6.95 -17.57
C ALA A 687 15.62 8.29 -17.38
N LYS A 688 14.82 8.67 -18.40
CA LYS A 688 13.79 9.71 -18.28
C LYS A 688 12.59 9.19 -17.51
N ALA A 689 11.95 10.07 -16.74
CA ALA A 689 10.62 9.80 -16.21
C ALA A 689 9.61 9.75 -17.36
N ARG A 690 8.56 8.94 -17.21
CA ARG A 690 7.55 8.74 -18.25
C ARG A 690 6.26 9.46 -17.88
N ALA A 691 5.99 10.58 -18.49
CA ALA A 691 4.70 11.23 -18.40
C ALA A 691 3.60 10.41 -19.09
N VAL A 692 3.97 9.63 -20.11
CA VAL A 692 3.09 8.70 -20.83
C VAL A 692 3.46 7.26 -20.49
N VAL A 693 2.48 6.43 -20.13
CA VAL A 693 2.67 5.01 -19.78
C VAL A 693 1.90 4.14 -20.77
N TRP A 694 2.57 3.72 -21.83
CA TRP A 694 1.99 3.01 -22.98
C TRP A 694 1.36 1.66 -22.69
N THR A 695 1.63 1.06 -21.55
CA THR A 695 1.07 -0.23 -21.13
C THR A 695 -0.26 -0.10 -20.38
N PHE A 696 -0.67 1.12 -20.07
CA PHE A 696 -1.93 1.36 -19.36
C PHE A 696 -3.09 1.58 -20.34
N PRO A 697 -4.33 1.35 -19.91
CA PRO A 697 -5.51 1.63 -20.74
C PRO A 697 -5.57 3.07 -21.24
N ASP A 698 -5.12 4.01 -20.41
CA ASP A 698 -4.92 5.41 -20.74
C ASP A 698 -3.42 5.72 -20.70
N PRO A 699 -2.69 5.68 -21.82
CA PRO A 699 -1.27 6.03 -21.84
C PRO A 699 -1.01 7.46 -21.32
N VAL A 700 -1.78 8.43 -21.77
CA VAL A 700 -1.91 9.76 -21.20
C VAL A 700 -3.04 9.72 -20.16
N PRO A 701 -2.84 10.20 -18.93
CA PRO A 701 -3.94 10.24 -17.96
C PRO A 701 -5.09 11.13 -18.45
N VAL A 702 -6.31 10.62 -18.38
CA VAL A 702 -7.51 11.35 -18.78
C VAL A 702 -8.55 11.34 -17.66
N HIS A 703 -9.40 12.36 -17.66
CA HIS A 703 -10.57 12.36 -16.81
C HIS A 703 -11.60 11.35 -17.34
N ARG A 704 -12.20 10.57 -16.45
CA ARG A 704 -13.29 9.64 -16.72
C ARG A 704 -14.36 9.77 -15.67
N GLU A 705 -15.60 9.90 -16.10
CA GLU A 705 -16.74 9.95 -15.18
C GLU A 705 -16.88 8.63 -14.40
N PRO A 706 -17.18 8.69 -13.09
CA PRO A 706 -17.45 7.51 -12.26
C PRO A 706 -18.62 6.67 -12.78
N LEU A 707 -18.71 5.40 -12.35
CA LEU A 707 -19.74 4.45 -12.79
C LEU A 707 -21.16 4.94 -12.47
N TYR A 708 -21.34 5.53 -11.31
CA TYR A 708 -22.62 6.00 -10.79
C TYR A 708 -22.72 7.55 -10.81
N THR A 709 -22.06 8.19 -11.76
CA THR A 709 -22.05 9.65 -11.82
C THR A 709 -23.46 10.24 -11.90
N ASN A 710 -23.69 11.31 -11.15
CA ASN A 710 -24.89 12.15 -11.25
C ASN A 710 -24.79 13.21 -12.38
N ARG A 711 -23.59 13.42 -12.96
CA ARG A 711 -23.32 14.33 -14.08
C ARG A 711 -23.47 13.58 -15.41
N ARG A 712 -24.72 13.25 -15.72
CA ARG A 712 -25.05 12.51 -16.95
C ARG A 712 -24.72 13.29 -18.23
N ASP A 713 -24.64 14.62 -18.13
CA ASP A 713 -24.19 15.52 -19.20
C ASP A 713 -22.71 15.34 -19.57
N LEU A 714 -21.89 14.75 -18.69
CA LEU A 714 -20.46 14.55 -18.90
C LEU A 714 -20.11 13.15 -19.44
N VAL A 715 -21.04 12.20 -19.39
CA VAL A 715 -20.76 10.79 -19.73
C VAL A 715 -20.34 10.61 -21.20
N GLU A 716 -20.90 11.39 -22.13
CA GLU A 716 -20.55 11.31 -23.54
C GLU A 716 -19.13 11.82 -23.79
N ASP A 717 -18.72 12.93 -23.13
CA ASP A 717 -17.40 13.55 -23.27
C ASP A 717 -16.31 12.73 -22.54
N TYR A 718 -16.66 12.16 -21.39
CA TYR A 718 -15.73 11.51 -20.45
C TYR A 718 -16.22 10.13 -19.98
N PRO A 719 -16.45 9.16 -20.91
CA PRO A 719 -16.98 7.85 -20.53
C PRO A 719 -16.02 7.07 -19.66
N THR A 720 -16.58 6.17 -18.83
CA THR A 720 -15.77 5.22 -18.05
C THR A 720 -15.12 4.17 -18.96
N TYR A 721 -14.37 3.26 -18.34
CA TYR A 721 -13.73 2.15 -19.04
C TYR A 721 -14.75 1.16 -19.61
N GLU A 722 -14.32 0.41 -20.62
CA GLU A 722 -15.13 -0.67 -21.21
C GLU A 722 -15.11 -1.93 -20.33
N ASP A 723 -16.12 -2.78 -20.48
CA ASP A 723 -16.17 -4.08 -19.87
C ASP A 723 -15.10 -4.99 -20.47
N ARG A 724 -14.42 -5.76 -19.63
CA ARG A 724 -13.36 -6.66 -20.04
C ARG A 724 -13.14 -7.76 -18.99
N LYS A 725 -12.36 -8.78 -19.35
CA LYS A 725 -11.80 -9.72 -18.38
C LYS A 725 -10.45 -9.21 -17.91
N PHE A 726 -10.25 -9.14 -16.60
CA PHE A 726 -9.01 -8.65 -16.01
C PHE A 726 -8.73 -9.35 -14.67
N TYR A 727 -7.49 -9.67 -14.38
CA TYR A 727 -7.12 -10.52 -13.25
C TYR A 727 -8.01 -11.76 -13.12
N ARG A 728 -8.23 -12.46 -14.26
CA ARG A 728 -9.04 -13.68 -14.38
C ARG A 728 -10.56 -13.48 -14.18
N LEU A 729 -11.05 -12.26 -13.98
CA LEU A 729 -12.44 -11.97 -13.63
C LEU A 729 -13.07 -10.95 -14.60
N PRO A 730 -14.38 -11.03 -14.90
CA PRO A 730 -15.06 -10.03 -15.71
C PRO A 730 -15.17 -8.69 -14.97
N THR A 731 -15.21 -7.60 -15.72
CA THR A 731 -15.50 -6.24 -15.21
C THR A 731 -16.80 -5.73 -15.82
N MET A 732 -17.49 -4.82 -15.13
CA MET A 732 -18.81 -4.31 -15.50
C MET A 732 -18.85 -2.77 -15.55
N TYR A 733 -17.78 -2.11 -15.97
CA TYR A 733 -17.69 -0.65 -15.98
C TYR A 733 -18.74 0.03 -16.86
N ALA A 734 -18.68 -0.22 -18.16
CA ALA A 734 -19.60 0.41 -19.13
C ALA A 734 -21.04 -0.06 -18.93
N SER A 735 -21.25 -1.32 -18.58
CA SER A 735 -22.57 -1.86 -18.29
C SER A 735 -23.28 -1.12 -17.17
N ILE A 736 -22.57 -0.83 -16.08
CA ILE A 736 -23.11 -0.06 -14.94
C ILE A 736 -23.35 1.40 -15.35
N GLN A 737 -22.38 2.06 -15.99
CA GLN A 737 -22.51 3.49 -16.36
C GLN A 737 -23.63 3.76 -17.37
N LYS A 738 -24.05 2.78 -18.20
CA LYS A 738 -25.19 2.91 -19.10
C LYS A 738 -26.51 3.17 -18.37
N GLN A 739 -26.63 2.74 -17.11
CA GLN A 739 -27.80 2.99 -16.29
C GLN A 739 -27.74 4.39 -15.68
N ASP A 740 -28.87 5.08 -15.67
CA ASP A 740 -28.97 6.42 -15.06
C ASP A 740 -29.54 6.30 -13.65
N PHE A 741 -28.67 6.32 -12.67
CA PHE A 741 -29.02 6.30 -11.25
C PHE A 741 -29.22 7.72 -10.65
N SER A 742 -28.95 8.78 -11.40
CA SER A 742 -28.87 10.16 -10.88
C SER A 742 -30.16 10.70 -10.32
N LYS A 743 -31.32 10.18 -10.77
CA LYS A 743 -32.65 10.60 -10.30
C LYS A 743 -33.02 9.99 -8.96
N GLU A 744 -32.62 8.75 -8.75
CA GLU A 744 -32.92 7.99 -7.54
C GLU A 744 -31.83 8.19 -6.47
N TYR A 745 -30.58 8.29 -6.90
CA TYR A 745 -29.40 8.49 -6.05
C TYR A 745 -28.65 9.76 -6.48
N PRO A 746 -29.17 10.97 -6.17
CA PRO A 746 -28.61 12.22 -6.66
C PRO A 746 -27.36 12.69 -5.88
N MET A 747 -27.12 12.16 -4.68
CA MET A 747 -26.00 12.56 -3.83
C MET A 747 -24.76 11.71 -4.10
N ILE A 748 -23.58 12.30 -3.90
CA ILE A 748 -22.31 11.61 -3.96
C ILE A 748 -21.85 11.30 -2.54
N LEU A 749 -21.64 10.01 -2.24
CA LEU A 749 -21.08 9.59 -0.95
C LEU A 749 -19.56 9.62 -1.01
N THR A 750 -18.92 10.30 -0.06
CA THR A 750 -17.49 10.28 0.19
C THR A 750 -17.19 9.60 1.53
N SER A 751 -15.97 9.15 1.70
CA SER A 751 -15.53 8.52 2.94
C SER A 751 -14.16 9.05 3.38
N GLY A 752 -13.80 8.85 4.64
CA GLY A 752 -12.53 9.30 5.17
C GLY A 752 -12.30 8.86 6.61
N ARG A 753 -11.22 9.36 7.20
CA ARG A 753 -10.75 9.01 8.54
C ARG A 753 -11.31 9.90 9.63
N LEU A 754 -11.33 9.29 10.81
CA LEU A 754 -11.38 9.95 12.13
C LEU A 754 -10.03 9.77 12.82
N VAL A 755 -9.65 10.72 13.67
CA VAL A 755 -8.36 10.67 14.38
C VAL A 755 -8.33 9.58 15.46
N GLU A 756 -9.48 9.19 15.95
CA GLU A 756 -9.66 8.22 17.03
C GLU A 756 -9.39 6.79 16.57
N TYR A 757 -9.67 6.48 15.31
CA TYR A 757 -9.69 5.09 14.83
C TYR A 757 -8.63 4.81 13.76
N GLU A 758 -8.28 3.54 13.63
CA GLU A 758 -7.27 3.04 12.71
C GLU A 758 -7.88 1.99 11.77
N GLY A 759 -7.73 2.16 10.44
CA GLY A 759 -8.17 1.20 9.43
C GLY A 759 -9.61 0.75 9.57
N GLY A 760 -9.86 -0.56 9.54
CA GLY A 760 -11.15 -1.18 9.82
C GLY A 760 -11.60 -1.03 11.27
N ALA A 761 -10.69 -0.66 12.14
CA ALA A 761 -10.88 -0.22 13.53
C ALA A 761 -11.41 -1.29 14.50
N ASP A 762 -11.40 -2.56 14.16
CA ASP A 762 -11.87 -3.60 15.08
C ASP A 762 -11.10 -3.57 16.40
N GLU A 763 -9.77 -3.47 16.33
CA GLU A 763 -8.91 -3.32 17.49
C GLU A 763 -9.06 -1.97 18.18
N SER A 764 -9.19 -0.87 17.47
CA SER A 764 -9.34 0.47 18.07
C SER A 764 -10.75 0.72 18.60
N ARG A 765 -11.79 0.13 18.03
CA ARG A 765 -13.14 0.12 18.61
C ARG A 765 -13.24 -0.77 19.87
N SER A 766 -12.30 -1.71 20.02
CA SER A 766 -12.13 -2.53 21.23
C SER A 766 -11.24 -1.87 22.29
N ASN A 767 -10.79 -0.63 22.06
CA ASN A 767 -10.00 0.18 22.97
C ASN A 767 -10.93 1.14 23.74
N PRO A 768 -11.07 1.01 25.08
CA PRO A 768 -12.04 1.80 25.83
C PRO A 768 -11.78 3.31 25.77
N TRP A 769 -10.50 3.73 25.72
CA TRP A 769 -10.17 5.16 25.69
C TRP A 769 -10.52 5.81 24.36
N LEU A 770 -10.32 5.09 23.25
CA LEU A 770 -10.70 5.57 21.92
C LEU A 770 -12.23 5.53 21.73
N ALA A 771 -12.89 4.50 22.25
CA ALA A 771 -14.34 4.34 22.22
C ALA A 771 -15.05 5.50 22.93
N GLU A 772 -14.50 6.03 24.03
CA GLU A 772 -15.05 7.20 24.72
C GLU A 772 -15.01 8.48 23.88
N LEU A 773 -14.03 8.60 22.96
CA LEU A 773 -13.86 9.80 22.13
C LEU A 773 -14.85 9.84 20.96
N GLN A 774 -15.22 8.67 20.41
CA GLN A 774 -16.12 8.57 19.27
C GLN A 774 -16.97 7.30 19.38
N GLN A 775 -18.24 7.45 19.68
CA GLN A 775 -19.13 6.34 19.98
C GLN A 775 -20.03 5.94 18.81
N ASP A 776 -20.42 6.90 17.97
CA ASP A 776 -21.45 6.69 16.96
C ASP A 776 -20.92 6.89 15.53
N MET A 777 -21.39 6.01 14.64
CA MET A 777 -21.30 6.21 13.20
C MET A 777 -22.24 7.32 12.75
N PHE A 778 -21.79 8.17 11.83
CA PHE A 778 -22.57 9.31 11.34
C PHE A 778 -22.43 9.52 9.83
N VAL A 779 -23.36 10.27 9.26
CA VAL A 779 -23.26 10.88 7.93
C VAL A 779 -23.29 12.39 8.04
N GLU A 780 -22.26 13.07 7.53
CA GLU A 780 -22.29 14.53 7.33
C GLU A 780 -23.12 14.84 6.08
N ILE A 781 -24.06 15.76 6.24
CA ILE A 781 -24.96 16.23 5.19
C ILE A 781 -25.01 17.75 5.20
N ASN A 782 -24.99 18.36 3.98
CA ASN A 782 -25.07 19.82 3.88
C ASN A 782 -26.39 20.37 4.43
N THR A 783 -26.38 21.57 4.99
CA THR A 783 -27.52 22.22 5.61
C THR A 783 -28.71 22.37 4.64
N ARG A 784 -28.47 22.70 3.38
CA ARG A 784 -29.53 22.83 2.37
C ARG A 784 -30.12 21.48 2.00
N ASP A 785 -29.27 20.46 1.79
CA ASP A 785 -29.72 19.09 1.50
C ASP A 785 -30.53 18.54 2.67
N ALA A 786 -30.09 18.76 3.91
CA ALA A 786 -30.81 18.35 5.10
C ALA A 786 -32.18 19.01 5.20
N ASN A 787 -32.27 20.32 4.94
CA ASN A 787 -33.54 21.05 4.91
C ASN A 787 -34.49 20.53 3.81
N ASN A 788 -33.96 20.28 2.60
CA ASN A 788 -34.78 19.79 1.49
C ASN A 788 -35.30 18.37 1.73
N LEU A 789 -34.54 17.54 2.43
CA LEU A 789 -34.91 16.18 2.79
C LEU A 789 -35.68 16.07 4.11
N GLY A 790 -35.84 17.18 4.85
CA GLY A 790 -36.49 17.19 6.16
C GLY A 790 -35.68 16.48 7.26
N VAL A 791 -34.36 16.36 7.07
CA VAL A 791 -33.44 15.74 8.03
C VAL A 791 -33.01 16.74 9.09
N ARG A 792 -33.09 16.34 10.37
CA ARG A 792 -32.59 17.15 11.50
C ARG A 792 -31.23 16.64 11.97
N ASP A 793 -30.42 17.52 12.49
CA ASP A 793 -29.18 17.15 13.15
C ASP A 793 -29.46 16.16 14.31
N GLY A 794 -28.66 15.10 14.41
CA GLY A 794 -28.83 14.01 15.37
C GLY A 794 -29.90 12.98 15.00
N ALA A 795 -30.67 13.16 13.92
CA ALA A 795 -31.67 12.18 13.49
C ALA A 795 -31.05 10.90 12.94
N GLN A 796 -31.74 9.78 13.19
CA GLN A 796 -31.39 8.52 12.52
C GLN A 796 -31.91 8.54 11.08
N VAL A 797 -31.02 8.25 10.13
CA VAL A 797 -31.32 8.22 8.68
C VAL A 797 -30.81 6.95 8.03
N TRP A 798 -31.39 6.62 6.89
CA TRP A 798 -30.86 5.60 5.99
C TRP A 798 -30.05 6.25 4.88
N VAL A 799 -28.85 5.70 4.61
CA VAL A 799 -28.07 6.00 3.41
C VAL A 799 -28.09 4.74 2.54
N GLU A 800 -28.60 4.87 1.32
CA GLU A 800 -28.82 3.76 0.39
C GLU A 800 -28.02 3.97 -0.90
N GLY A 801 -27.38 2.91 -1.39
CA GLY A 801 -26.66 2.86 -2.66
C GLY A 801 -27.47 2.19 -3.79
N PRO A 802 -27.05 2.35 -5.06
CA PRO A 802 -27.81 1.87 -6.23
C PRO A 802 -28.08 0.37 -6.29
N GLU A 803 -27.33 -0.45 -5.59
CA GLU A 803 -27.48 -1.91 -5.58
C GLU A 803 -28.31 -2.41 -4.38
N GLY A 804 -29.09 -1.51 -3.78
CA GLY A 804 -30.07 -1.81 -2.74
C GLY A 804 -29.44 -2.12 -1.36
N ALA A 805 -28.15 -1.90 -1.19
CA ALA A 805 -27.50 -1.97 0.10
C ALA A 805 -27.63 -0.64 0.83
N LYS A 806 -27.91 -0.68 2.11
CA LYS A 806 -28.18 0.51 2.91
C LYS A 806 -27.61 0.42 4.32
N VAL A 807 -27.34 1.58 4.89
CA VAL A 807 -26.81 1.71 6.26
C VAL A 807 -27.67 2.67 7.08
N LYS A 808 -27.82 2.38 8.36
CA LYS A 808 -28.56 3.22 9.30
C LYS A 808 -27.58 3.97 10.20
N VAL A 809 -27.55 5.28 10.08
CA VAL A 809 -26.58 6.14 10.76
C VAL A 809 -27.21 7.41 11.31
N MET A 810 -26.51 8.10 12.20
CA MET A 810 -26.92 9.41 12.70
C MET A 810 -26.56 10.52 11.70
N ALA A 811 -27.46 11.44 11.43
CA ALA A 811 -27.17 12.59 10.59
C ALA A 811 -26.42 13.67 11.40
N MET A 812 -25.37 14.21 10.80
CA MET A 812 -24.65 15.39 11.26
C MET A 812 -24.80 16.48 10.21
N VAL A 813 -25.62 17.50 10.51
CA VAL A 813 -25.88 18.60 9.57
C VAL A 813 -24.78 19.65 9.67
N THR A 814 -24.07 19.88 8.55
CA THR A 814 -22.85 20.71 8.57
C THR A 814 -22.53 21.30 7.20
N GLU A 815 -21.82 22.43 7.17
CA GLU A 815 -21.26 23.06 5.96
C GLU A 815 -19.88 22.48 5.56
N ARG A 816 -19.38 21.48 6.27
CA ARG A 816 -18.10 20.83 5.95
C ARG A 816 -18.14 20.10 4.60
N VAL A 817 -19.29 19.60 4.21
CA VAL A 817 -19.57 19.02 2.89
C VAL A 817 -20.35 19.99 2.02
N GLY A 818 -20.14 19.94 0.69
CA GLY A 818 -20.90 20.73 -0.27
C GLY A 818 -22.29 20.18 -0.51
N GLU A 819 -23.17 20.97 -1.17
CA GLU A 819 -24.48 20.50 -1.63
C GLU A 819 -24.33 19.29 -2.56
N GLY A 820 -25.19 18.29 -2.40
CA GLY A 820 -25.16 17.04 -3.16
C GLY A 820 -24.03 16.08 -2.77
N VAL A 821 -23.27 16.36 -1.71
CA VAL A 821 -22.18 15.52 -1.20
C VAL A 821 -22.45 15.13 0.26
N ALA A 822 -22.32 13.85 0.55
CA ALA A 822 -22.35 13.29 1.90
C ALA A 822 -21.00 12.68 2.26
N PHE A 823 -20.71 12.61 3.56
CA PHE A 823 -19.49 11.98 4.07
C PHE A 823 -19.81 11.00 5.19
N MET A 824 -19.23 9.80 5.14
CA MET A 824 -19.28 8.83 6.24
C MET A 824 -17.88 8.34 6.58
N PRO A 825 -17.50 8.23 7.87
CA PRO A 825 -16.23 7.62 8.25
C PRO A 825 -16.28 6.09 8.02
N PHE A 826 -15.17 5.48 7.62
CA PHE A 826 -15.12 4.05 7.25
C PHE A 826 -14.71 3.10 8.39
N HIS A 827 -14.56 3.59 9.60
CA HIS A 827 -13.99 2.84 10.73
C HIS A 827 -14.94 1.89 11.46
N PHE A 828 -16.22 1.91 11.11
CA PHE A 828 -17.24 1.19 11.85
C PHE A 828 -17.55 -0.18 11.23
N GLY A 829 -18.13 -1.05 12.02
CA GLY A 829 -18.56 -2.40 11.65
C GLY A 829 -19.27 -3.06 12.82
N GLY A 830 -19.90 -4.20 12.55
CA GLY A 830 -20.68 -4.94 13.55
C GLY A 830 -22.18 -4.71 13.48
N HIS A 831 -22.62 -3.75 12.64
CA HIS A 831 -24.02 -3.68 12.18
C HIS A 831 -24.09 -3.97 10.69
N LEU A 832 -25.21 -4.51 10.23
CA LEU A 832 -25.51 -4.73 8.82
C LEU A 832 -26.97 -4.38 8.54
N GLU A 833 -27.22 -3.39 7.68
CA GLU A 833 -28.56 -2.94 7.30
C GLU A 833 -29.48 -2.68 8.53
N GLY A 834 -28.97 -2.00 9.54
CA GLY A 834 -29.68 -1.64 10.76
C GLY A 834 -29.76 -2.72 11.83
N VAL A 835 -29.22 -3.90 11.56
CA VAL A 835 -29.18 -5.03 12.50
C VAL A 835 -27.87 -5.03 13.28
N ASP A 836 -27.94 -5.01 14.60
CA ASP A 836 -26.81 -5.20 15.49
C ASP A 836 -26.43 -6.68 15.52
N LEU A 837 -25.17 -6.98 15.22
CA LEU A 837 -24.61 -8.34 15.16
C LEU A 837 -23.79 -8.70 16.41
N ARG A 838 -23.86 -7.90 17.46
CA ARG A 838 -23.07 -8.07 18.71
C ARG A 838 -23.15 -9.49 19.28
N ASP A 839 -24.34 -10.07 19.32
CA ASP A 839 -24.58 -11.40 19.89
C ASP A 839 -23.90 -12.54 19.10
N LYS A 840 -23.33 -12.27 17.93
CA LYS A 840 -22.59 -13.26 17.14
C LYS A 840 -21.08 -13.34 17.50
N TYR A 841 -20.58 -12.35 18.25
CA TYR A 841 -19.20 -12.41 18.73
C TYR A 841 -19.03 -13.49 19.81
N PRO A 842 -17.79 -14.02 19.97
CA PRO A 842 -17.48 -14.80 21.15
C PRO A 842 -17.68 -13.97 22.44
N ASP A 843 -18.15 -14.61 23.49
CA ASP A 843 -18.44 -13.95 24.77
C ASP A 843 -17.25 -13.12 25.28
N GLY A 844 -17.51 -11.83 25.53
CA GLY A 844 -16.54 -10.88 26.04
C GLY A 844 -15.46 -10.45 25.04
N ALA A 845 -15.60 -10.76 23.75
CA ALA A 845 -14.69 -10.35 22.70
C ALA A 845 -15.32 -9.35 21.70
N ASP A 846 -16.56 -8.91 21.94
CA ASP A 846 -17.24 -7.88 21.18
C ASP A 846 -16.57 -6.51 21.37
N PRO A 847 -16.40 -5.66 20.36
CA PRO A 847 -15.90 -4.30 20.51
C PRO A 847 -16.79 -3.42 21.40
N PHE A 848 -16.22 -2.42 22.06
CA PHE A 848 -17.00 -1.45 22.85
C PHE A 848 -17.94 -0.63 21.96
N VAL A 849 -17.48 -0.27 20.77
CA VAL A 849 -18.25 0.50 19.79
C VAL A 849 -18.51 -0.35 18.55
N LEU A 850 -19.78 -0.46 18.18
CA LEU A 850 -20.25 -1.05 16.93
C LEU A 850 -20.96 0.01 16.09
N GLY A 851 -21.11 -0.25 14.82
CA GLY A 851 -21.84 0.61 13.87
C GLY A 851 -21.87 -0.01 12.49
N GLU A 852 -22.52 0.68 11.56
CA GLU A 852 -22.54 0.29 10.16
C GLU A 852 -21.18 0.51 9.49
N SER A 853 -20.82 -0.32 8.53
CA SER A 853 -19.72 0.00 7.63
C SER A 853 -20.19 0.93 6.50
N SER A 854 -19.50 2.02 6.25
CA SER A 854 -19.77 2.87 5.08
C SER A 854 -19.66 2.08 3.78
N ASN A 855 -18.86 1.02 3.77
CA ASN A 855 -18.64 0.13 2.65
C ASN A 855 -19.85 -0.77 2.31
N THR A 856 -20.84 -0.86 3.20
CA THR A 856 -22.12 -1.52 2.90
C THR A 856 -22.92 -0.73 1.85
N ALA A 857 -22.90 0.59 1.92
CA ALA A 857 -23.56 1.46 0.94
C ALA A 857 -22.75 1.66 -0.35
N GLN A 858 -21.51 1.18 -0.39
CA GLN A 858 -20.64 1.26 -1.57
C GLN A 858 -20.65 -0.05 -2.34
N THR A 859 -20.66 0.08 -3.67
CA THR A 859 -20.92 -1.00 -4.59
C THR A 859 -19.73 -1.25 -5.51
N TYR A 860 -19.95 -1.85 -6.69
CA TYR A 860 -18.91 -2.12 -7.67
C TYR A 860 -18.22 -0.82 -8.13
N GLY A 861 -16.90 -0.78 -8.10
CA GLY A 861 -16.11 0.35 -8.57
C GLY A 861 -14.63 0.14 -8.25
N TYR A 862 -13.91 -0.44 -9.21
CA TYR A 862 -12.50 -0.77 -9.07
C TYR A 862 -11.65 0.02 -10.05
N ASP A 863 -10.38 0.23 -9.72
CA ASP A 863 -9.43 0.86 -10.65
C ASP A 863 -9.19 -0.04 -11.88
N SER A 864 -9.07 0.56 -13.05
CA SER A 864 -8.92 -0.17 -14.31
C SER A 864 -7.58 -0.91 -14.46
N VAL A 865 -6.57 -0.59 -13.66
CA VAL A 865 -5.22 -1.18 -13.70
C VAL A 865 -4.99 -2.16 -12.57
N THR A 866 -5.49 -1.86 -11.38
CA THR A 866 -5.16 -2.63 -10.17
C THR A 866 -6.35 -3.36 -9.55
N GLN A 867 -7.54 -3.08 -10.01
CA GLN A 867 -8.83 -3.65 -9.51
C GLN A 867 -9.03 -3.30 -8.03
#